data_5ff48330c8a61a564162d0f0ef2e0c64
#
_entry.id   5ff48330c8a61a564162d0f0ef2e0c64
#
_cell.length_a   1.000
_cell.length_b   1.000
_cell.length_c   1.000
_cell.angle_alpha   90.00
_cell.angle_beta   90.00
_cell.angle_gamma   90.00
#
_symmetry.space_group_name_H-M   'P 1'
#
loop_
_entity.id
_entity.type
_entity.pdbx_description
1 polymer ?
#
loop_
_entity_poly.entity_id
_entity_poly.type
_entity_poly.pdbx_seq_one_letter_code
_entity_poly.pdbx_strand_id
1 'polypeptide(L)'
;MSRLIRAPRFDWGHIIVLALTLPVLWPLVGPAYLSSHDGLHHLFRLLDLDWCLRGGVLYPRWLPHLGFGYGYPVLNYYAPLSYYAAEAFHILGAGFVDSIKLTYALGFLGSALTMYLFAKEHLGRMPAILAAAVYVYLPYHLADAYVRGALAEFLTFPFFPLILWCFHRMISRRSTPYVAWSALSLAGLVLTHNLIALIFAPLLVAYVGFLWLRERDLKVAGLAAGALLPALGLSAFYWLPGFVESSWARLGMVGPQATDYLPRLITMTDFFSPYTVYRYFPEHGVSLEHPISWLQFGLLCLSLLVPLRLRHPSWADTRRYLIFFLWATFVTLFMLFVYSRPLWDHIPLLSYLQYPFRFLTLTAFTSAVAIGSLPLLMTGRSPKEETRVTAAQGNPLWGSLAALVIVGALMLTALPGLPIEPQYLPEHEEPLTEASVTFQAMAEYDYLTGLWARLWGGAWMMEYLPAWVQDPPSEIFLPVEKPDLQPEPLPAQAVPNVTVTSQAPLSLELEARIQNPMSLSFHSFYFPNWQISLDGNRAAPYPAGSLGLLTVDLPAGDHHLRVRFEDTPVERAGTILLLASLGALVAILALARQWRALVAALVAILALSSLTALHCVSSPTVRKPVAVEANLGNEVKLLGYDVDESDYRAGDMISVTLYWLALQEMDKDYKVFVHLTDEGVTQLVAQSDRWPVYNFSPTTRWQAGEIVWDRHEMQIPAEATAGVYKLSTGMYLLETMRNLDVLGEDGSPQGVSVTLGNIEIAP
;
A
#
# COMPACT_ATOMS: atom_id res chain seq x y z
N MET A 1 -39.86 -20.29 36.16
CA MET A 1 -40.52 -19.00 36.17
C MET A 1 -39.62 -17.97 35.48
N SER A 2 -40.17 -17.28 34.56
CA SER A 2 -39.67 -16.48 33.48
C SER A 2 -38.45 -15.58 33.79
N ARG A 3 -37.27 -15.92 33.26
CA ARG A 3 -36.26 -14.91 32.94
C ARG A 3 -36.84 -14.11 31.75
N LEU A 4 -37.45 -12.97 32.04
CA LEU A 4 -37.75 -11.95 31.05
C LEU A 4 -36.42 -11.59 30.36
N ILE A 5 -36.33 -11.99 29.10
CA ILE A 5 -35.27 -11.56 28.18
C ILE A 5 -35.43 -10.04 28.06
N ARG A 6 -34.71 -9.27 28.89
CA ARG A 6 -34.59 -7.82 28.70
C ARG A 6 -33.94 -7.64 27.34
N ALA A 7 -34.69 -7.07 26.38
CA ALA A 7 -34.14 -6.64 25.12
C ALA A 7 -32.84 -5.85 25.36
N PRO A 8 -31.78 -6.11 24.60
CA PRO A 8 -30.53 -5.39 24.78
C PRO A 8 -30.81 -3.89 24.62
N ARG A 9 -30.61 -3.10 25.70
CA ARG A 9 -30.75 -1.65 25.63
C ARG A 9 -29.74 -1.15 24.59
N PHE A 10 -30.22 -0.43 23.61
CA PHE A 10 -29.39 0.19 22.58
C PHE A 10 -28.36 1.12 23.24
N ASP A 11 -27.08 0.96 22.88
CA ASP A 11 -25.99 1.75 23.44
C ASP A 11 -25.68 2.96 22.55
N TRP A 12 -26.25 4.09 22.88
CA TRP A 12 -26.02 5.36 22.21
C TRP A 12 -24.56 5.81 22.15
N GLY A 13 -23.69 5.26 23.02
CA GLY A 13 -22.26 5.56 23.01
C GLY A 13 -21.58 5.31 21.67
N HIS A 14 -22.00 4.27 20.93
CA HIS A 14 -21.48 4.01 19.59
C HIS A 14 -21.79 5.15 18.61
N ILE A 15 -23.03 5.64 18.62
CA ILE A 15 -23.44 6.76 17.75
C ILE A 15 -22.70 8.03 18.14
N ILE A 16 -22.56 8.31 19.44
CA ILE A 16 -21.87 9.52 19.94
C ILE A 16 -20.42 9.53 19.48
N VAL A 17 -19.67 8.42 19.64
CA VAL A 17 -18.26 8.38 19.25
C VAL A 17 -18.08 8.48 17.74
N LEU A 18 -18.96 7.87 16.94
CA LEU A 18 -18.94 8.03 15.50
C LEU A 18 -19.26 9.47 15.09
N ALA A 19 -20.26 10.11 15.70
CA ALA A 19 -20.60 11.51 15.44
C ALA A 19 -19.45 12.47 15.81
N LEU A 20 -18.77 12.22 16.93
CA LEU A 20 -17.59 13.00 17.34
C LEU A 20 -16.38 12.81 16.39
N THR A 21 -16.36 11.74 15.58
CA THR A 21 -15.31 11.50 14.60
C THR A 21 -15.55 12.23 13.28
N LEU A 22 -16.80 12.59 12.95
CA LEU A 22 -17.11 13.21 11.64
C LEU A 22 -16.30 14.47 11.33
N PRO A 23 -16.04 15.40 12.28
CA PRO A 23 -15.28 16.61 11.96
C PRO A 23 -13.85 16.36 11.46
N VAL A 24 -13.19 15.29 11.88
CA VAL A 24 -11.83 14.99 11.39
C VAL A 24 -11.84 14.45 9.96
N LEU A 25 -13.00 13.99 9.46
CA LEU A 25 -13.15 13.48 8.09
C LEU A 25 -13.32 14.61 7.07
N TRP A 26 -13.49 15.85 7.53
CA TRP A 26 -13.71 16.99 6.64
C TRP A 26 -12.66 17.13 5.50
N PRO A 27 -11.34 16.97 5.76
CA PRO A 27 -10.35 17.06 4.69
C PRO A 27 -10.51 16.01 3.58
N LEU A 28 -11.19 14.90 3.88
CA LEU A 28 -11.42 13.82 2.90
C LEU A 28 -12.58 14.12 1.93
N VAL A 29 -13.36 15.21 2.14
CA VAL A 29 -14.58 15.52 1.38
C VAL A 29 -14.24 16.35 0.17
N GLY A 30 -13.41 16.35 -0.58
CA GLY A 30 -13.13 17.12 -1.80
C GLY A 30 -12.81 16.21 -2.97
N PRO A 31 -12.82 16.67 -4.20
CA PRO A 31 -12.44 15.86 -5.35
C PRO A 31 -10.91 15.63 -5.42
N ALA A 32 -10.10 16.58 -4.94
CA ALA A 32 -8.67 16.50 -5.02
C ALA A 32 -8.08 15.51 -4.02
N TYR A 33 -6.99 14.85 -4.40
CA TYR A 33 -6.16 14.08 -3.48
C TYR A 33 -5.42 15.02 -2.53
N LEU A 34 -5.21 14.60 -1.28
CA LEU A 34 -4.53 15.43 -0.29
C LEU A 34 -3.01 15.27 -0.36
N SER A 35 -2.31 16.40 -0.28
CA SER A 35 -0.86 16.41 -0.21
C SER A 35 -0.37 15.77 1.09
N SER A 36 0.53 14.80 0.97
CA SER A 36 1.13 14.08 2.08
C SER A 36 2.42 13.38 1.64
N HIS A 37 3.23 12.91 2.60
CA HIS A 37 4.54 12.32 2.28
C HIS A 37 4.40 11.03 1.46
N ASP A 38 3.56 10.09 1.90
CA ASP A 38 3.47 8.73 1.34
C ASP A 38 2.22 8.52 0.46
N GLY A 39 1.33 9.52 0.40
CA GLY A 39 0.01 9.35 -0.20
C GLY A 39 0.03 8.87 -1.65
N LEU A 40 0.88 9.46 -2.50
CA LEU A 40 1.01 9.08 -3.89
C LEU A 40 1.47 7.62 -4.08
N HIS A 41 2.36 7.12 -3.20
CA HIS A 41 2.74 5.71 -3.21
C HIS A 41 1.52 4.79 -3.09
N HIS A 42 0.62 5.13 -2.18
CA HIS A 42 -0.55 4.30 -1.93
C HIS A 42 -1.52 4.34 -3.11
N LEU A 43 -1.68 5.51 -3.73
CA LEU A 43 -2.56 5.68 -4.88
C LEU A 43 -2.09 4.85 -6.09
N PHE A 44 -0.82 4.95 -6.45
CA PHE A 44 -0.28 4.25 -7.61
C PHE A 44 -0.09 2.74 -7.38
N ARG A 45 0.21 2.32 -6.16
CA ARG A 45 0.20 0.89 -5.80
C ARG A 45 -1.21 0.30 -5.88
N LEU A 46 -2.25 1.08 -5.57
CA LEU A 46 -3.64 0.65 -5.73
C LEU A 46 -4.01 0.51 -7.20
N LEU A 47 -3.61 1.46 -8.06
CA LEU A 47 -3.82 1.41 -9.50
C LEU A 47 -3.22 0.12 -10.11
N ASP A 48 -1.97 -0.20 -9.76
CA ASP A 48 -1.29 -1.38 -10.31
C ASP A 48 -1.80 -2.70 -9.69
N LEU A 49 -2.27 -2.67 -8.44
CA LEU A 49 -2.98 -3.78 -7.82
C LEU A 49 -4.28 -4.11 -8.56
N ASP A 50 -5.13 -3.10 -8.84
CA ASP A 50 -6.36 -3.25 -9.59
C ASP A 50 -6.10 -3.85 -10.99
N TRP A 51 -5.07 -3.35 -11.69
CA TRP A 51 -4.64 -3.90 -12.97
C TRP A 51 -4.35 -5.40 -12.89
N CYS A 52 -3.60 -5.83 -11.87
CA CYS A 52 -3.27 -7.23 -11.66
C CYS A 52 -4.50 -8.07 -11.31
N LEU A 53 -5.39 -7.55 -10.46
CA LEU A 53 -6.63 -8.24 -10.07
C LEU A 53 -7.55 -8.45 -11.26
N ARG A 54 -7.72 -7.45 -12.12
CA ARG A 54 -8.49 -7.57 -13.37
C ARG A 54 -7.88 -8.59 -14.33
N GLY A 55 -6.58 -8.80 -14.29
CA GLY A 55 -5.88 -9.87 -14.99
C GLY A 55 -5.96 -11.25 -14.33
N GLY A 56 -6.72 -11.39 -13.23
CA GLY A 56 -6.93 -12.66 -12.53
C GLY A 56 -5.85 -13.01 -11.51
N VAL A 57 -4.90 -12.12 -11.23
CA VAL A 57 -3.84 -12.32 -10.23
C VAL A 57 -4.33 -11.86 -8.86
N LEU A 58 -4.86 -12.78 -8.04
CA LEU A 58 -5.50 -12.44 -6.76
C LEU A 58 -4.54 -11.88 -5.71
N TYR A 59 -3.27 -12.24 -5.74
CA TYR A 59 -2.24 -11.68 -4.86
C TYR A 59 -0.95 -11.42 -5.67
N PRO A 60 -0.87 -10.24 -6.33
CA PRO A 60 0.30 -9.89 -7.12
C PRO A 60 1.46 -9.48 -6.21
N ARG A 61 2.43 -10.37 -6.04
CA ARG A 61 3.67 -10.06 -5.31
C ARG A 61 4.54 -9.08 -6.09
N TRP A 62 4.40 -9.07 -7.40
CA TRP A 62 5.06 -8.23 -8.36
C TRP A 62 4.06 -7.25 -8.98
N LEU A 63 4.34 -5.97 -8.91
CA LEU A 63 3.56 -4.92 -9.56
C LEU A 63 4.31 -4.47 -10.83
N PRO A 64 3.77 -4.75 -12.04
CA PRO A 64 4.56 -4.70 -13.27
C PRO A 64 4.86 -3.29 -13.77
N HIS A 65 4.05 -2.29 -13.44
CA HIS A 65 4.23 -0.92 -13.93
C HIS A 65 5.09 -0.05 -13.01
N LEU A 66 5.31 -0.47 -11.75
CA LEU A 66 6.20 0.22 -10.82
C LEU A 66 7.67 0.02 -11.20
N GLY A 67 8.56 0.82 -10.62
CA GLY A 67 9.99 0.74 -10.87
C GLY A 67 10.32 1.10 -12.32
N PHE A 68 9.72 2.15 -12.84
CA PHE A 68 9.90 2.62 -14.22
C PHE A 68 9.48 1.60 -15.28
N GLY A 69 8.44 0.83 -15.01
CA GLY A 69 7.94 -0.21 -15.91
C GLY A 69 8.74 -1.51 -15.89
N TYR A 70 9.83 -1.59 -15.12
CA TYR A 70 10.60 -2.84 -14.97
C TYR A 70 9.97 -3.82 -13.98
N GLY A 71 8.95 -3.38 -13.22
CA GLY A 71 8.26 -4.14 -12.20
C GLY A 71 8.96 -4.14 -10.84
N TYR A 72 8.18 -4.40 -9.78
CA TYR A 72 8.66 -4.21 -8.41
C TYR A 72 7.98 -5.15 -7.41
N PRO A 73 8.73 -5.89 -6.54
CA PRO A 73 8.16 -6.88 -5.63
C PRO A 73 7.58 -6.28 -4.34
N VAL A 74 6.82 -5.21 -4.45
CA VAL A 74 6.31 -4.43 -3.31
C VAL A 74 5.47 -5.30 -2.36
N LEU A 75 4.48 -6.03 -2.89
CA LEU A 75 3.57 -6.80 -2.03
C LEU A 75 4.16 -8.12 -1.54
N ASN A 76 5.40 -8.44 -1.90
CA ASN A 76 6.17 -9.51 -1.25
C ASN A 76 6.71 -9.07 0.12
N TYR A 77 6.98 -7.77 0.31
CA TYR A 77 7.62 -7.21 1.50
C TYR A 77 6.78 -6.17 2.23
N TYR A 78 5.81 -5.55 1.59
CA TYR A 78 4.91 -4.56 2.17
C TYR A 78 3.53 -5.16 2.46
N ALA A 79 3.01 -4.88 3.65
CA ALA A 79 1.76 -5.49 4.14
C ALA A 79 0.53 -5.10 3.29
N PRO A 80 -0.28 -6.08 2.85
CA PRO A 80 -1.26 -5.87 1.78
C PRO A 80 -2.63 -5.34 2.22
N LEU A 81 -3.02 -5.48 3.49
CA LEU A 81 -4.43 -5.31 3.90
C LEU A 81 -4.98 -3.90 3.64
N SER A 82 -4.15 -2.87 3.76
CA SER A 82 -4.56 -1.49 3.48
C SER A 82 -4.96 -1.29 2.02
N TYR A 83 -4.24 -1.90 1.08
CA TYR A 83 -4.55 -1.83 -0.34
C TYR A 83 -5.81 -2.64 -0.68
N TYR A 84 -5.97 -3.84 -0.11
CA TYR A 84 -7.20 -4.63 -0.31
C TYR A 84 -8.42 -3.98 0.33
N ALA A 85 -8.25 -3.19 1.40
CA ALA A 85 -9.34 -2.39 1.97
C ALA A 85 -9.76 -1.25 1.01
N ALA A 86 -8.78 -0.57 0.39
CA ALA A 86 -9.04 0.46 -0.61
C ALA A 86 -9.64 -0.15 -1.88
N GLU A 87 -9.10 -1.25 -2.34
CA GLU A 87 -9.58 -1.99 -3.50
C GLU A 87 -11.04 -2.45 -3.34
N ALA A 88 -11.42 -2.88 -2.14
CA ALA A 88 -12.81 -3.23 -1.87
C ALA A 88 -13.79 -2.05 -2.10
N PHE A 89 -13.38 -0.81 -1.80
CA PHE A 89 -14.15 0.38 -2.15
C PHE A 89 -14.14 0.64 -3.66
N HIS A 90 -13.01 0.41 -4.34
CA HIS A 90 -12.91 0.56 -5.78
C HIS A 90 -13.81 -0.43 -6.52
N ILE A 91 -13.79 -1.69 -6.17
CA ILE A 91 -14.69 -2.73 -6.72
C ILE A 91 -16.18 -2.38 -6.47
N LEU A 92 -16.50 -1.67 -5.39
CA LEU A 92 -17.84 -1.17 -5.11
C LEU A 92 -18.24 0.08 -5.91
N GLY A 93 -17.33 0.60 -6.77
CA GLY A 93 -17.60 1.70 -7.69
C GLY A 93 -17.04 3.06 -7.24
N ALA A 94 -16.23 3.13 -6.19
CA ALA A 94 -15.50 4.34 -5.85
C ALA A 94 -14.30 4.51 -6.81
N GLY A 95 -13.93 5.76 -7.13
CA GLY A 95 -12.67 6.02 -7.83
C GLY A 95 -11.44 5.69 -6.97
N PHE A 96 -10.24 5.66 -7.55
CA PHE A 96 -9.00 5.35 -6.82
C PHE A 96 -8.72 6.35 -5.69
N VAL A 97 -8.88 7.66 -5.98
CA VAL A 97 -8.72 8.75 -5.00
C VAL A 97 -9.71 8.58 -3.84
N ASP A 98 -10.98 8.36 -4.15
CA ASP A 98 -12.02 8.19 -3.14
C ASP A 98 -11.86 6.89 -2.35
N SER A 99 -11.36 5.83 -2.96
CA SER A 99 -11.08 4.54 -2.30
C SER A 99 -10.02 4.68 -1.21
N ILE A 100 -8.94 5.42 -1.47
CA ILE A 100 -7.93 5.75 -0.46
C ILE A 100 -8.53 6.61 0.66
N LYS A 101 -9.31 7.65 0.33
CA LYS A 101 -9.98 8.51 1.31
C LYS A 101 -10.96 7.74 2.20
N LEU A 102 -11.76 6.85 1.59
CA LEU A 102 -12.69 5.98 2.33
C LEU A 102 -11.95 5.03 3.27
N THR A 103 -10.75 4.58 2.89
CA THR A 103 -9.90 3.76 3.75
C THR A 103 -9.38 4.56 4.96
N TYR A 104 -9.00 5.83 4.79
CA TYR A 104 -8.71 6.71 5.93
C TYR A 104 -9.95 6.92 6.82
N ALA A 105 -11.11 7.16 6.22
CA ALA A 105 -12.36 7.30 6.98
C ALA A 105 -12.69 6.03 7.78
N LEU A 106 -12.51 4.84 7.19
CA LEU A 106 -12.64 3.56 7.87
C LEU A 106 -11.69 3.44 9.07
N GLY A 107 -10.45 3.87 8.93
CA GLY A 107 -9.45 3.88 9.99
C GLY A 107 -9.87 4.78 11.18
N PHE A 108 -10.32 6.01 10.93
CA PHE A 108 -10.81 6.93 11.97
C PHE A 108 -12.05 6.38 12.70
N LEU A 109 -13.07 5.98 11.94
CA LEU A 109 -14.32 5.44 12.50
C LEU A 109 -14.08 4.13 13.26
N GLY A 110 -13.23 3.26 12.69
CA GLY A 110 -12.79 2.02 13.33
C GLY A 110 -12.04 2.28 14.64
N SER A 111 -11.12 3.25 14.67
CA SER A 111 -10.36 3.64 15.85
C SER A 111 -11.27 4.13 16.97
N ALA A 112 -12.21 5.02 16.66
CA ALA A 112 -13.18 5.52 17.63
C ALA A 112 -14.03 4.40 18.23
N LEU A 113 -14.55 3.52 17.37
CA LEU A 113 -15.44 2.44 17.79
C LEU A 113 -14.70 1.40 18.64
N THR A 114 -13.54 0.93 18.20
CA THR A 114 -12.77 -0.10 18.91
C THR A 114 -12.22 0.43 20.23
N MET A 115 -11.80 1.69 20.28
CA MET A 115 -11.36 2.36 21.50
C MET A 115 -12.53 2.50 22.49
N TYR A 116 -13.72 2.88 22.02
CA TYR A 116 -14.92 2.93 22.88
C TYR A 116 -15.24 1.55 23.46
N LEU A 117 -15.22 0.49 22.64
CA LEU A 117 -15.51 -0.88 23.09
C LEU A 117 -14.53 -1.32 24.17
N PHE A 118 -13.24 -1.09 23.96
CA PHE A 118 -12.18 -1.44 24.89
C PHE A 118 -12.28 -0.64 26.20
N ALA A 119 -12.31 0.70 26.10
CA ALA A 119 -12.32 1.57 27.26
C ALA A 119 -13.58 1.39 28.12
N LYS A 120 -14.74 1.13 27.48
CA LYS A 120 -16.00 0.89 28.20
C LYS A 120 -15.95 -0.35 29.09
N GLU A 121 -15.25 -1.41 28.69
CA GLU A 121 -15.09 -2.62 29.50
C GLU A 121 -14.39 -2.32 30.85
N HIS A 122 -13.50 -1.33 30.87
CA HIS A 122 -12.62 -1.02 32.01
C HIS A 122 -12.99 0.23 32.80
N LEU A 123 -13.51 1.26 32.10
CA LEU A 123 -13.69 2.61 32.67
C LEU A 123 -15.17 3.01 32.78
N GLY A 124 -16.08 2.32 32.11
CA GLY A 124 -17.48 2.73 32.01
C GLY A 124 -17.74 3.63 30.79
N ARG A 125 -19.01 4.02 30.60
CA ARG A 125 -19.48 4.61 29.34
C ARG A 125 -18.93 6.01 29.05
N MET A 126 -19.04 6.96 30.02
CA MET A 126 -18.59 8.33 29.79
C MET A 126 -17.08 8.46 29.62
N PRO A 127 -16.24 7.83 30.47
CA PRO A 127 -14.81 7.76 30.23
C PRO A 127 -14.43 7.15 28.89
N ALA A 128 -15.18 6.14 28.43
CA ALA A 128 -14.92 5.50 27.13
C ALA A 128 -15.23 6.42 25.94
N ILE A 129 -16.28 7.24 26.03
CA ILE A 129 -16.59 8.25 24.99
C ILE A 129 -15.43 9.26 24.93
N LEU A 130 -14.96 9.74 26.07
CA LEU A 130 -13.82 10.65 26.12
C LEU A 130 -12.54 9.97 25.56
N ALA A 131 -12.25 8.72 25.97
CA ALA A 131 -11.10 7.98 25.46
C ALA A 131 -11.12 7.84 23.94
N ALA A 132 -12.27 7.53 23.35
CA ALA A 132 -12.45 7.41 21.91
C ALA A 132 -12.24 8.75 21.19
N ALA A 133 -12.80 9.84 21.72
CA ALA A 133 -12.61 11.18 21.18
C ALA A 133 -11.13 11.61 21.29
N VAL A 134 -10.50 11.45 22.47
CA VAL A 134 -9.08 11.72 22.64
C VAL A 134 -8.26 10.96 21.61
N TYR A 135 -8.48 9.65 21.47
CA TYR A 135 -7.72 8.80 20.54
C TYR A 135 -7.72 9.31 19.10
N VAL A 136 -8.89 9.74 18.62
CA VAL A 136 -9.06 10.27 17.26
C VAL A 136 -8.39 11.64 17.08
N TYR A 137 -8.48 12.52 18.11
CA TYR A 137 -7.98 13.90 18.01
C TYR A 137 -6.53 14.08 18.47
N LEU A 138 -5.83 13.01 18.86
CA LEU A 138 -4.42 13.12 19.22
C LEU A 138 -3.56 13.53 18.02
N PRO A 139 -2.58 14.43 18.23
CA PRO A 139 -1.77 14.99 17.15
C PRO A 139 -1.14 13.94 16.25
N TYR A 140 -0.56 12.88 16.81
CA TYR A 140 0.08 11.85 16.01
C TYR A 140 -0.91 11.05 15.14
N HIS A 141 -2.11 10.77 15.63
CA HIS A 141 -3.15 10.07 14.85
C HIS A 141 -3.57 10.89 13.63
N LEU A 142 -3.68 12.22 13.79
CA LEU A 142 -4.00 13.14 12.69
C LEU A 142 -2.82 13.34 11.74
N ALA A 143 -1.61 13.47 12.28
CA ALA A 143 -0.39 13.64 11.49
C ALA A 143 -0.09 12.40 10.64
N ASP A 144 -0.33 11.21 11.16
CA ASP A 144 -0.13 9.95 10.44
C ASP A 144 -1.06 9.83 9.22
N ALA A 145 -2.31 10.32 9.34
CA ALA A 145 -3.26 10.36 8.23
C ALA A 145 -2.98 11.50 7.24
N TYR A 146 -2.85 12.74 7.73
CA TYR A 146 -2.95 13.93 6.90
C TYR A 146 -1.61 14.57 6.53
N VAL A 147 -0.55 14.34 7.32
CA VAL A 147 0.79 14.86 7.02
C VAL A 147 1.64 13.78 6.39
N ARG A 148 1.73 12.63 7.05
CA ARG A 148 2.53 11.51 6.55
C ARG A 148 1.84 10.79 5.40
N GLY A 149 0.51 10.68 5.45
CA GLY A 149 -0.23 9.87 4.50
C GLY A 149 0.11 8.38 4.60
N ALA A 150 0.56 7.92 5.79
CA ALA A 150 1.05 6.56 6.02
C ALA A 150 -0.12 5.58 6.18
N LEU A 151 -0.83 5.29 5.10
CA LEU A 151 -2.09 4.54 5.07
C LEU A 151 -2.03 3.23 5.87
N ALA A 152 -0.95 2.45 5.69
CA ALA A 152 -0.80 1.17 6.35
C ALA A 152 -0.54 1.33 7.87
N GLU A 153 0.31 2.27 8.28
CA GLU A 153 0.55 2.57 9.70
C GLU A 153 -0.72 3.09 10.35
N PHE A 154 -1.38 4.05 9.72
CA PHE A 154 -2.63 4.64 10.17
C PHE A 154 -3.75 3.59 10.37
N LEU A 155 -3.92 2.67 9.43
CA LEU A 155 -4.95 1.64 9.54
C LEU A 155 -4.67 0.62 10.67
N THR A 156 -3.52 0.69 11.35
CA THR A 156 -3.25 -0.12 12.55
C THR A 156 -3.96 0.37 13.80
N PHE A 157 -4.30 1.65 13.88
CA PHE A 157 -4.93 2.23 15.08
C PHE A 157 -6.20 1.52 15.55
N PRO A 158 -7.15 1.10 14.70
CA PRO A 158 -8.31 0.30 15.12
C PRO A 158 -7.94 -1.03 15.78
N PHE A 159 -6.79 -1.62 15.40
CA PHE A 159 -6.44 -2.97 15.88
C PHE A 159 -5.93 -2.99 17.31
N PHE A 160 -5.23 -1.97 17.81
CA PHE A 160 -4.69 -2.00 19.17
C PHE A 160 -5.77 -2.19 20.23
N PRO A 161 -6.80 -1.32 20.30
CA PRO A 161 -7.88 -1.52 21.26
C PRO A 161 -8.70 -2.78 20.97
N LEU A 162 -8.91 -3.14 19.67
CA LEU A 162 -9.66 -4.32 19.27
C LEU A 162 -8.99 -5.61 19.77
N ILE A 163 -7.69 -5.76 19.54
CA ILE A 163 -6.92 -6.94 19.96
C ILE A 163 -6.98 -7.07 21.48
N LEU A 164 -6.65 -6.02 22.23
CA LEU A 164 -6.67 -6.09 23.69
C LEU A 164 -8.07 -6.35 24.24
N TRP A 165 -9.12 -5.80 23.62
CA TRP A 165 -10.51 -6.09 23.98
C TRP A 165 -10.89 -7.57 23.72
N CYS A 166 -10.49 -8.14 22.58
CA CYS A 166 -10.71 -9.53 22.26
C CYS A 166 -9.98 -10.47 23.23
N PHE A 167 -8.66 -10.20 23.49
CA PHE A 167 -7.87 -10.96 24.45
C PHE A 167 -8.44 -10.84 25.87
N HIS A 168 -8.87 -9.64 26.29
CA HIS A 168 -9.53 -9.47 27.58
C HIS A 168 -10.76 -10.38 27.71
N ARG A 169 -11.65 -10.34 26.72
CA ARG A 169 -12.88 -11.14 26.74
C ARG A 169 -12.62 -12.64 26.62
N MET A 170 -11.63 -13.02 25.81
CA MET A 170 -11.19 -14.41 25.69
C MET A 170 -10.75 -14.96 27.06
N ILE A 171 -9.89 -14.22 27.76
CA ILE A 171 -9.28 -14.67 29.02
C ILE A 171 -10.27 -14.54 30.18
N SER A 172 -10.88 -13.37 30.41
CA SER A 172 -11.72 -13.10 31.57
C SER A 172 -13.09 -13.79 31.50
N ARG A 173 -13.63 -14.04 30.32
CA ARG A 173 -14.94 -14.71 30.14
C ARG A 173 -14.81 -16.18 29.73
N ARG A 174 -13.59 -16.68 29.50
CA ARG A 174 -13.34 -18.04 29.00
C ARG A 174 -14.16 -18.35 27.74
N SER A 175 -14.27 -17.38 26.84
CA SER A 175 -15.17 -17.42 25.70
C SER A 175 -14.42 -17.88 24.44
N THR A 176 -14.67 -19.09 23.99
CA THR A 176 -14.06 -19.70 22.79
C THR A 176 -14.20 -18.86 21.51
N PRO A 177 -15.37 -18.21 21.20
CA PRO A 177 -15.46 -17.35 20.03
C PRO A 177 -14.43 -16.22 20.00
N TYR A 178 -14.02 -15.72 21.17
CA TYR A 178 -13.01 -14.67 21.24
C TYR A 178 -11.58 -15.15 20.93
N VAL A 179 -11.33 -16.48 20.92
CA VAL A 179 -10.07 -17.02 20.37
C VAL A 179 -9.97 -16.69 18.89
N ALA A 180 -11.05 -16.92 18.13
CA ALA A 180 -11.08 -16.61 16.70
C ALA A 180 -10.98 -15.11 16.44
N TRP A 181 -11.74 -14.28 17.16
CA TRP A 181 -11.68 -12.82 17.01
C TRP A 181 -10.31 -12.24 17.39
N SER A 182 -9.66 -12.79 18.42
CA SER A 182 -8.28 -12.42 18.79
C SER A 182 -7.29 -12.79 17.69
N ALA A 183 -7.43 -13.98 17.10
CA ALA A 183 -6.58 -14.43 16.00
C ALA A 183 -6.77 -13.55 14.74
N LEU A 184 -8.02 -13.29 14.34
CA LEU A 184 -8.33 -12.47 13.18
C LEU A 184 -7.85 -11.02 13.33
N SER A 185 -8.08 -10.42 14.51
CA SER A 185 -7.64 -9.03 14.75
C SER A 185 -6.11 -8.90 14.78
N LEU A 186 -5.41 -9.88 15.33
CA LEU A 186 -3.95 -9.90 15.35
C LEU A 186 -3.37 -10.16 13.94
N ALA A 187 -3.93 -11.12 13.19
CA ALA A 187 -3.57 -11.32 11.79
C ALA A 187 -3.82 -10.06 10.96
N GLY A 188 -4.94 -9.39 11.19
CA GLY A 188 -5.25 -8.09 10.57
C GLY A 188 -4.16 -7.05 10.83
N LEU A 189 -3.68 -6.93 12.06
CA LEU A 189 -2.58 -6.01 12.39
C LEU A 189 -1.29 -6.36 11.62
N VAL A 190 -0.90 -7.65 11.57
CA VAL A 190 0.31 -8.11 10.85
C VAL A 190 0.17 -7.82 9.35
N LEU A 191 -1.01 -8.08 8.76
CA LEU A 191 -1.31 -7.84 7.35
C LEU A 191 -1.49 -6.36 7.01
N THR A 192 -1.67 -5.50 8.02
CA THR A 192 -1.77 -4.04 7.82
C THR A 192 -0.39 -3.39 7.89
N HIS A 193 0.43 -3.73 8.90
CA HIS A 193 1.78 -3.17 9.04
C HIS A 193 2.66 -4.06 9.94
N ASN A 194 3.63 -4.75 9.36
CA ASN A 194 4.49 -5.70 10.07
C ASN A 194 5.35 -5.06 11.18
N LEU A 195 5.93 -3.88 10.94
CA LEU A 195 6.78 -3.20 11.93
C LEU A 195 5.95 -2.67 13.12
N ILE A 196 4.74 -2.19 12.88
CA ILE A 196 3.84 -1.79 13.96
C ILE A 196 3.35 -3.00 14.75
N ALA A 197 3.10 -4.14 14.10
CA ALA A 197 2.81 -5.38 14.79
C ALA A 197 3.99 -5.82 15.67
N LEU A 198 5.23 -5.62 15.22
CA LEU A 198 6.44 -5.91 15.99
C LEU A 198 6.54 -5.07 17.27
N ILE A 199 6.31 -3.75 17.21
CA ILE A 199 6.35 -2.88 18.40
C ILE A 199 5.14 -3.08 19.31
N PHE A 200 4.00 -3.55 18.79
CA PHE A 200 2.82 -3.88 19.59
C PHE A 200 2.97 -5.22 20.34
N ALA A 201 3.76 -6.15 19.82
CA ALA A 201 3.91 -7.47 20.44
C ALA A 201 4.37 -7.45 21.92
N PRO A 202 5.37 -6.63 22.34
CA PRO A 202 5.71 -6.48 23.75
C PRO A 202 4.56 -5.98 24.63
N LEU A 203 3.76 -5.04 24.12
CA LEU A 203 2.57 -4.53 24.84
C LEU A 203 1.53 -5.64 24.99
N LEU A 204 1.27 -6.42 23.94
CA LEU A 204 0.36 -7.57 24.01
C LEU A 204 0.83 -8.63 24.99
N VAL A 205 2.12 -8.98 24.97
CA VAL A 205 2.72 -9.92 25.94
C VAL A 205 2.59 -9.42 27.37
N ALA A 206 2.91 -8.14 27.61
CA ALA A 206 2.75 -7.50 28.90
C ALA A 206 1.28 -7.52 29.37
N TYR A 207 0.33 -7.25 28.46
CA TYR A 207 -1.10 -7.28 28.78
C TYR A 207 -1.62 -8.69 29.08
N VAL A 208 -1.23 -9.68 28.31
CA VAL A 208 -1.56 -11.10 28.57
C VAL A 208 -0.95 -11.55 29.91
N GLY A 209 0.30 -11.16 30.18
CA GLY A 209 0.96 -11.39 31.47
C GLY A 209 0.23 -10.73 32.64
N PHE A 210 -0.23 -9.47 32.46
CA PHE A 210 -1.04 -8.78 33.43
C PHE A 210 -2.37 -9.50 33.71
N LEU A 211 -3.05 -10.00 32.67
CA LEU A 211 -4.27 -10.79 32.83
C LEU A 211 -3.99 -12.14 33.50
N TRP A 212 -2.88 -12.81 33.16
CA TRP A 212 -2.46 -14.06 33.79
C TRP A 212 -2.19 -13.88 35.30
N LEU A 213 -1.47 -12.84 35.70
CA LEU A 213 -1.21 -12.53 37.11
C LEU A 213 -2.51 -12.27 37.88
N ARG A 214 -3.52 -11.74 37.21
CA ARG A 214 -4.86 -11.49 37.79
C ARG A 214 -5.66 -12.78 37.95
N GLU A 215 -5.73 -13.61 36.90
CA GLU A 215 -6.54 -14.85 36.88
C GLU A 215 -5.85 -16.03 37.57
N ARG A 216 -4.50 -16.02 37.62
CA ARG A 216 -3.64 -17.05 38.19
C ARG A 216 -3.96 -18.48 37.71
N ASP A 217 -4.28 -18.60 36.39
CA ASP A 217 -4.67 -19.84 35.75
C ASP A 217 -3.81 -20.11 34.51
N LEU A 218 -3.14 -21.25 34.44
CA LEU A 218 -2.32 -21.65 33.30
C LEU A 218 -3.12 -21.83 31.99
N LYS A 219 -4.44 -21.99 32.06
CA LYS A 219 -5.31 -21.97 30.86
C LYS A 219 -5.20 -20.69 30.04
N VAL A 220 -4.78 -19.57 30.66
CA VAL A 220 -4.51 -18.32 29.95
C VAL A 220 -3.46 -18.53 28.86
N ALA A 221 -2.39 -19.26 29.15
CA ALA A 221 -1.35 -19.57 28.18
C ALA A 221 -1.89 -20.40 27.00
N GLY A 222 -2.72 -21.40 27.27
CA GLY A 222 -3.38 -22.21 26.24
C GLY A 222 -4.33 -21.38 25.36
N LEU A 223 -5.11 -20.47 25.94
CA LEU A 223 -5.98 -19.56 25.19
C LEU A 223 -5.17 -18.58 24.33
N ALA A 224 -4.10 -18.01 24.90
CA ALA A 224 -3.22 -17.11 24.19
C ALA A 224 -2.55 -17.82 22.99
N ALA A 225 -2.00 -19.01 23.19
CA ALA A 225 -1.43 -19.81 22.11
C ALA A 225 -2.48 -20.17 21.04
N GLY A 226 -3.71 -20.51 21.47
CA GLY A 226 -4.83 -20.81 20.58
C GLY A 226 -5.27 -19.60 19.72
N ALA A 227 -4.94 -18.38 20.12
CA ALA A 227 -5.15 -17.17 19.32
C ALA A 227 -3.91 -16.78 18.49
N LEU A 228 -2.71 -16.88 19.09
CA LEU A 228 -1.46 -16.46 18.46
C LEU A 228 -1.07 -17.35 17.27
N LEU A 229 -1.16 -18.69 17.43
CA LEU A 229 -0.76 -19.62 16.37
C LEU A 229 -1.63 -19.48 15.10
N PRO A 230 -2.98 -19.46 15.19
CA PRO A 230 -3.78 -19.16 14.01
C PRO A 230 -3.56 -17.75 13.43
N ALA A 231 -3.27 -16.74 14.26
CA ALA A 231 -2.96 -15.40 13.77
C ALA A 231 -1.72 -15.38 12.89
N LEU A 232 -0.64 -16.03 13.35
CA LEU A 232 0.59 -16.18 12.56
C LEU A 232 0.35 -17.01 11.29
N GLY A 233 -0.43 -18.08 11.37
CA GLY A 233 -0.74 -18.89 10.19
C GLY A 233 -1.61 -18.15 9.18
N LEU A 234 -2.62 -17.38 9.60
CA LEU A 234 -3.47 -16.57 8.72
C LEU A 234 -2.68 -15.53 7.94
N SER A 235 -1.60 -14.99 8.49
CA SER A 235 -0.74 -14.01 7.86
C SER A 235 0.53 -14.62 7.22
N ALA A 236 0.70 -15.96 7.27
CA ALA A 236 1.92 -16.62 6.83
C ALA A 236 2.20 -16.49 5.33
N PHE A 237 1.18 -16.39 4.50
CA PHE A 237 1.34 -16.18 3.05
C PHE A 237 2.08 -14.88 2.70
N TYR A 238 2.08 -13.91 3.63
CA TYR A 238 2.76 -12.64 3.52
C TYR A 238 4.12 -12.65 4.24
N TRP A 239 4.11 -12.83 5.58
CA TRP A 239 5.33 -12.62 6.37
C TRP A 239 6.38 -13.71 6.17
N LEU A 240 5.97 -14.96 5.87
CA LEU A 240 6.92 -16.07 5.74
C LEU A 240 7.83 -15.93 4.50
N PRO A 241 7.30 -15.66 3.28
CA PRO A 241 8.15 -15.35 2.13
C PRO A 241 8.95 -14.08 2.36
N GLY A 242 8.34 -12.99 2.83
CA GLY A 242 9.03 -11.74 3.09
C GLY A 242 10.23 -11.87 4.04
N PHE A 243 10.19 -12.83 4.96
CA PHE A 243 11.31 -13.14 5.86
C PHE A 243 12.34 -14.08 5.22
N VAL A 244 11.90 -15.20 4.64
CA VAL A 244 12.80 -16.24 4.10
C VAL A 244 13.51 -15.75 2.83
N GLU A 245 12.81 -14.99 1.99
CA GLU A 245 13.28 -14.48 0.70
C GLU A 245 13.81 -13.03 0.80
N SER A 246 14.04 -12.54 2.00
CA SER A 246 14.50 -11.17 2.27
C SER A 246 15.81 -10.80 1.57
N SER A 247 16.68 -11.78 1.27
CA SER A 247 17.93 -11.58 0.54
C SER A 247 17.74 -11.30 -0.96
N TRP A 248 16.53 -11.51 -1.51
CA TRP A 248 16.25 -11.26 -2.92
C TRP A 248 15.95 -9.79 -3.24
N ALA A 249 15.76 -8.98 -2.19
CA ALA A 249 15.61 -7.54 -2.31
C ALA A 249 16.71 -6.80 -1.53
N ARG A 250 17.00 -5.58 -1.95
CA ARG A 250 18.00 -4.71 -1.29
C ARG A 250 17.49 -4.10 0.01
N LEU A 251 16.92 -4.92 0.91
CA LEU A 251 16.42 -4.47 2.22
C LEU A 251 17.49 -3.79 3.08
N GLY A 252 18.76 -3.97 2.79
CA GLY A 252 19.86 -3.27 3.44
C GLY A 252 19.87 -1.75 3.23
N MET A 253 19.20 -1.26 2.18
CA MET A 253 19.00 0.20 1.98
C MET A 253 17.97 0.78 2.96
N VAL A 254 17.17 -0.07 3.58
CA VAL A 254 16.13 0.25 4.56
C VAL A 254 16.52 -0.18 5.98
N GLY A 255 17.55 -1.01 6.09
CA GLY A 255 18.02 -1.59 7.35
C GLY A 255 18.86 -0.64 8.20
N PRO A 256 19.44 -1.15 9.28
CA PRO A 256 20.18 -0.35 10.27
C PRO A 256 21.32 0.51 9.71
N GLN A 257 21.85 0.13 8.53
CA GLN A 257 22.96 0.85 7.90
C GLN A 257 22.50 2.08 7.10
N ALA A 258 21.26 2.09 6.60
CA ALA A 258 20.71 3.19 5.81
C ALA A 258 19.96 4.23 6.64
N THR A 259 19.47 3.85 7.80
CA THR A 259 18.68 4.73 8.68
C THR A 259 19.33 4.80 10.06
N ASP A 260 20.20 5.77 10.24
CA ASP A 260 20.68 6.10 11.59
C ASP A 260 19.49 6.62 12.42
N TYR A 261 19.03 5.81 13.37
CA TYR A 261 17.97 6.19 14.30
C TYR A 261 18.45 7.21 15.33
N LEU A 262 19.77 7.35 15.52
CA LEU A 262 20.35 8.18 16.57
C LEU A 262 20.01 9.67 16.43
N PRO A 263 20.09 10.31 15.25
CA PRO A 263 19.66 11.69 15.07
C PRO A 263 18.16 11.91 15.23
N ARG A 264 17.38 10.82 15.27
CA ARG A 264 15.91 10.84 15.35
C ARG A 264 15.38 10.58 16.76
N LEU A 265 16.27 10.26 17.71
CA LEU A 265 15.95 10.21 19.11
C LEU A 265 15.90 11.64 19.67
N ILE A 266 14.85 11.96 20.41
CA ILE A 266 14.64 13.29 20.95
C ILE A 266 15.38 13.47 22.28
N THR A 267 15.77 14.71 22.56
CA THR A 267 16.25 15.15 23.88
C THR A 267 15.10 15.71 24.73
N MET A 268 15.37 16.00 26.01
CA MET A 268 14.38 16.72 26.83
C MET A 268 14.16 18.14 26.33
N THR A 269 15.15 18.77 25.72
CA THR A 269 14.99 20.10 25.14
C THR A 269 14.02 20.08 23.97
N ASP A 270 14.14 19.07 23.07
CA ASP A 270 13.24 18.89 21.95
C ASP A 270 11.81 18.62 22.40
N PHE A 271 11.65 17.80 23.47
CA PHE A 271 10.34 17.49 24.03
C PHE A 271 9.62 18.73 24.60
N PHE A 272 10.35 19.68 25.17
CA PHE A 272 9.81 20.89 25.76
C PHE A 272 9.92 22.13 24.86
N SER A 273 10.33 21.98 23.61
CA SER A 273 10.36 23.09 22.65
C SER A 273 8.96 23.67 22.40
N PRO A 274 8.81 25.01 22.24
CA PRO A 274 7.50 25.65 22.10
C PRO A 274 6.84 25.48 20.73
N TYR A 275 7.55 24.92 19.75
CA TYR A 275 7.04 24.81 18.38
C TYR A 275 6.23 23.53 18.19
N THR A 276 4.91 23.68 17.99
CA THR A 276 3.94 22.57 17.85
C THR A 276 3.39 22.49 16.43
N VAL A 277 4.23 22.45 15.41
CA VAL A 277 3.70 22.37 14.06
C VAL A 277 4.30 21.17 13.35
N TYR A 278 3.44 20.19 13.00
CA TYR A 278 3.75 19.19 12.02
C TYR A 278 3.88 19.91 10.65
N ARG A 279 5.09 20.36 10.32
CA ARG A 279 5.39 20.94 9.00
C ARG A 279 6.21 19.94 8.22
N TYR A 280 5.79 19.70 7.01
CA TYR A 280 6.63 19.11 6.01
C TYR A 280 7.62 20.16 5.52
N PHE A 281 8.90 19.95 5.77
CA PHE A 281 9.96 20.73 5.15
C PHE A 281 10.74 19.80 4.23
N PRO A 282 10.57 19.94 2.87
CA PRO A 282 11.39 19.18 1.93
C PRO A 282 12.89 19.37 2.15
N GLU A 283 13.27 20.52 2.70
CA GLU A 283 14.66 20.92 2.89
C GLU A 283 15.37 20.25 4.08
N HIS A 284 14.64 19.69 5.06
CA HIS A 284 15.21 19.18 6.32
C HIS A 284 14.78 17.75 6.69
N GLY A 285 14.00 17.08 5.84
CA GLY A 285 13.41 15.78 6.16
C GLY A 285 12.24 15.91 7.13
N VAL A 286 11.63 14.75 7.50
CA VAL A 286 10.50 14.72 8.44
C VAL A 286 11.03 14.98 9.85
N SER A 287 10.89 16.20 10.33
CA SER A 287 11.10 16.54 11.73
C SER A 287 9.75 16.50 12.44
N LEU A 288 9.51 15.45 13.21
CA LEU A 288 8.43 15.42 14.20
C LEU A 288 8.95 16.11 15.47
N GLU A 289 9.04 17.43 15.43
CA GLU A 289 9.65 18.23 16.51
C GLU A 289 8.94 18.10 17.84
N HIS A 290 7.66 17.59 17.86
CA HIS A 290 6.94 17.36 19.12
C HIS A 290 6.18 16.05 19.10
N PRO A 291 6.57 15.09 19.95
CA PRO A 291 5.92 13.78 20.01
C PRO A 291 4.48 13.87 20.55
N ILE A 292 4.18 14.85 21.39
CA ILE A 292 2.83 15.07 21.96
C ILE A 292 2.56 16.56 22.15
N SER A 293 1.29 16.99 21.99
CA SER A 293 0.93 18.38 22.25
C SER A 293 0.97 18.72 23.75
N TRP A 294 1.15 20.01 24.06
CA TRP A 294 1.09 20.50 25.46
C TRP A 294 -0.25 20.19 26.13
N LEU A 295 -1.35 20.24 25.37
CA LEU A 295 -2.66 19.85 25.87
C LEU A 295 -2.68 18.35 26.24
N GLN A 296 -2.19 17.49 25.36
CA GLN A 296 -2.08 16.04 25.62
C GLN A 296 -1.19 15.78 26.84
N PHE A 297 -0.03 16.43 26.93
CA PHE A 297 0.88 16.29 28.06
C PHE A 297 0.24 16.72 29.37
N GLY A 298 -0.40 17.89 29.40
CA GLY A 298 -1.12 18.40 30.60
C GLY A 298 -2.24 17.48 31.06
N LEU A 299 -3.06 16.98 30.12
CA LEU A 299 -4.13 16.01 30.40
C LEU A 299 -3.56 14.66 30.88
N LEU A 300 -2.44 14.21 30.32
CA LEU A 300 -1.76 13.01 30.79
C LEU A 300 -1.22 13.17 32.21
N CYS A 301 -0.57 14.29 32.52
CA CYS A 301 -0.15 14.61 33.89
C CYS A 301 -1.33 14.63 34.87
N LEU A 302 -2.45 15.25 34.49
CA LEU A 302 -3.66 15.27 35.29
C LEU A 302 -4.23 13.86 35.52
N SER A 303 -4.12 12.97 34.55
CA SER A 303 -4.60 11.58 34.65
C SER A 303 -3.84 10.76 35.70
N LEU A 304 -2.62 11.15 36.10
CA LEU A 304 -1.86 10.52 37.18
C LEU A 304 -2.58 10.64 38.53
N LEU A 305 -3.48 11.63 38.72
CA LEU A 305 -4.27 11.80 39.92
C LEU A 305 -5.41 10.77 40.00
N VAL A 306 -5.85 10.18 38.89
CA VAL A 306 -7.01 9.27 38.89
C VAL A 306 -6.76 8.01 39.71
N PRO A 307 -5.66 7.25 39.58
CA PRO A 307 -5.37 6.10 40.44
C PRO A 307 -5.24 6.44 41.91
N LEU A 308 -4.82 7.67 42.22
CA LEU A 308 -4.72 8.17 43.62
C LEU A 308 -6.12 8.41 44.23
N ARG A 309 -7.08 8.85 43.42
CA ARG A 309 -8.48 9.03 43.81
C ARG A 309 -9.23 7.69 43.97
N LEU A 310 -8.90 6.69 43.13
CA LEU A 310 -9.56 5.38 43.05
C LEU A 310 -8.98 4.37 44.07
N ARG A 311 -8.80 4.77 45.36
CA ARG A 311 -8.22 3.88 46.36
C ARG A 311 -9.24 2.92 47.00
N HIS A 312 -10.54 3.17 46.85
CA HIS A 312 -11.59 2.29 47.40
C HIS A 312 -11.55 0.90 46.72
N PRO A 313 -11.76 -0.21 47.43
CA PRO A 313 -11.70 -1.56 46.92
C PRO A 313 -12.59 -1.86 45.69
N SER A 314 -13.75 -1.18 45.59
CA SER A 314 -14.65 -1.34 44.44
C SER A 314 -14.02 -0.90 43.10
N TRP A 315 -12.97 -0.09 43.13
CA TRP A 315 -12.22 0.42 42.00
C TRP A 315 -10.90 -0.32 41.72
N ALA A 316 -10.59 -1.35 42.53
CA ALA A 316 -9.29 -2.00 42.47
C ALA A 316 -8.92 -2.49 41.06
N ASP A 317 -9.86 -3.06 40.31
CA ASP A 317 -9.64 -3.52 38.96
C ASP A 317 -9.35 -2.35 38.02
N THR A 318 -10.24 -1.33 37.97
CA THR A 318 -10.06 -0.13 37.14
C THR A 318 -8.73 0.55 37.43
N ARG A 319 -8.38 0.70 38.72
CA ARG A 319 -7.09 1.28 39.15
C ARG A 319 -5.90 0.50 38.62
N ARG A 320 -5.92 -0.86 38.64
CA ARG A 320 -4.84 -1.70 38.11
C ARG A 320 -4.67 -1.51 36.60
N TYR A 321 -5.76 -1.47 35.85
CA TYR A 321 -5.74 -1.18 34.43
C TYR A 321 -5.16 0.21 34.13
N LEU A 322 -5.58 1.24 34.85
CA LEU A 322 -5.05 2.59 34.66
C LEU A 322 -3.55 2.67 34.95
N ILE A 323 -3.09 2.02 36.01
CA ILE A 323 -1.65 1.97 36.34
C ILE A 323 -0.89 1.26 35.20
N PHE A 324 -1.42 0.14 34.68
CA PHE A 324 -0.82 -0.56 33.53
C PHE A 324 -0.68 0.36 32.31
N PHE A 325 -1.74 1.08 31.92
CA PHE A 325 -1.71 1.96 30.75
C PHE A 325 -0.86 3.22 30.96
N LEU A 326 -0.79 3.75 32.16
CA LEU A 326 0.14 4.84 32.50
C LEU A 326 1.60 4.39 32.35
N TRP A 327 1.93 3.18 32.83
CA TRP A 327 3.24 2.60 32.63
C TRP A 327 3.53 2.30 31.16
N ALA A 328 2.58 1.77 30.43
CA ALA A 328 2.72 1.53 28.99
C ALA A 328 2.98 2.86 28.24
N THR A 329 2.26 3.93 28.59
CA THR A 329 2.49 5.28 28.03
C THR A 329 3.89 5.78 28.35
N PHE A 330 4.34 5.62 29.60
CA PHE A 330 5.69 6.00 29.99
C PHE A 330 6.76 5.24 29.18
N VAL A 331 6.61 3.92 29.05
CA VAL A 331 7.56 3.08 28.29
C VAL A 331 7.59 3.49 26.81
N THR A 332 6.44 3.66 26.18
CA THR A 332 6.38 4.03 24.76
C THR A 332 6.93 5.44 24.50
N LEU A 333 6.70 6.39 25.40
CA LEU A 333 7.35 7.71 25.36
C LEU A 333 8.86 7.61 25.60
N PHE A 334 9.28 6.81 26.59
CA PHE A 334 10.70 6.63 26.87
C PHE A 334 11.49 6.14 25.66
N MET A 335 10.88 5.29 24.81
CA MET A 335 11.51 4.77 23.58
C MET A 335 11.83 5.84 22.54
N LEU A 336 11.29 7.05 22.66
CA LEU A 336 11.57 8.18 21.78
C LEU A 336 12.85 8.93 22.19
N PHE A 337 13.22 8.87 23.48
CA PHE A 337 14.30 9.68 24.02
C PHE A 337 15.68 9.05 23.81
N VAL A 338 16.69 9.90 23.70
CA VAL A 338 18.11 9.51 23.61
C VAL A 338 18.53 8.58 24.77
N TYR A 339 17.87 8.63 25.91
CA TYR A 339 18.11 7.73 27.04
C TYR A 339 17.74 6.26 26.78
N SER A 340 16.89 6.00 25.78
CA SER A 340 16.55 4.64 25.34
C SER A 340 17.58 4.04 24.39
N ARG A 341 18.60 4.79 23.97
CA ARG A 341 19.67 4.36 23.06
C ARG A 341 20.26 2.98 23.40
N PRO A 342 20.56 2.63 24.67
CA PRO A 342 21.08 1.31 25.00
C PRO A 342 20.15 0.15 24.56
N LEU A 343 18.81 0.36 24.56
CA LEU A 343 17.86 -0.62 24.04
C LEU A 343 17.94 -0.72 22.52
N TRP A 344 18.05 0.41 21.83
CA TRP A 344 18.20 0.46 20.39
C TRP A 344 19.49 -0.19 19.90
N ASP A 345 20.60 0.03 20.63
CA ASP A 345 21.91 -0.53 20.30
C ASP A 345 21.98 -2.07 20.52
N HIS A 346 21.23 -2.61 21.52
CA HIS A 346 21.36 -4.00 21.92
C HIS A 346 20.21 -4.92 21.47
N ILE A 347 19.08 -4.36 21.02
CA ILE A 347 17.93 -5.15 20.52
C ILE A 347 17.91 -5.06 19.00
N PRO A 348 18.42 -6.05 18.25
CA PRO A 348 18.58 -5.96 16.80
C PRO A 348 17.26 -5.66 16.05
N LEU A 349 16.12 -6.13 16.60
CA LEU A 349 14.81 -5.90 16.00
C LEU A 349 14.38 -4.42 15.99
N LEU A 350 14.88 -3.60 16.93
CA LEU A 350 14.53 -2.17 16.98
C LEU A 350 15.16 -1.39 15.82
N SER A 351 16.33 -1.80 15.34
CA SER A 351 17.00 -1.12 14.22
C SER A 351 16.21 -1.20 12.91
N TYR A 352 15.37 -2.24 12.72
CA TYR A 352 14.47 -2.35 11.57
C TYR A 352 13.31 -1.35 11.61
N LEU A 353 13.03 -0.74 12.76
CA LEU A 353 11.94 0.24 12.88
C LEU A 353 12.24 1.56 12.17
N GLN A 354 13.49 1.85 11.85
CA GLN A 354 13.96 3.06 11.14
C GLN A 354 13.70 4.35 11.92
N TYR A 355 12.50 4.52 12.50
CA TYR A 355 12.00 5.75 13.10
C TYR A 355 11.50 5.52 14.52
N PRO A 356 12.16 6.10 15.54
CA PRO A 356 11.68 6.02 16.93
C PRO A 356 10.25 6.55 17.11
N PHE A 357 9.86 7.56 16.34
CA PHE A 357 8.52 8.15 16.43
C PHE A 357 7.37 7.17 16.15
N ARG A 358 7.62 6.00 15.54
CA ARG A 358 6.60 4.95 15.38
C ARG A 358 6.02 4.47 16.72
N PHE A 359 6.74 4.62 17.83
CA PHE A 359 6.19 4.38 19.16
C PHE A 359 5.06 5.32 19.54
N LEU A 360 4.90 6.46 18.83
CA LEU A 360 3.77 7.38 19.06
C LEU A 360 2.42 6.75 18.70
N THR A 361 2.36 5.75 17.83
CA THR A 361 1.13 4.98 17.55
C THR A 361 0.61 4.34 18.84
N LEU A 362 1.52 3.68 19.60
CA LEU A 362 1.19 3.04 20.87
C LEU A 362 0.98 4.08 21.98
N THR A 363 1.77 5.16 21.97
CA THR A 363 1.59 6.26 22.91
C THR A 363 0.21 6.91 22.76
N ALA A 364 -0.26 7.09 21.51
CA ALA A 364 -1.60 7.61 21.25
C ALA A 364 -2.67 6.70 21.86
N PHE A 365 -2.57 5.39 21.65
CA PHE A 365 -3.50 4.42 22.22
C PHE A 365 -3.47 4.42 23.76
N THR A 366 -2.29 4.28 24.36
CA THR A 366 -2.16 4.10 25.81
C THR A 366 -2.48 5.37 26.58
N SER A 367 -2.06 6.55 26.08
CA SER A 367 -2.38 7.85 26.68
C SER A 367 -3.87 8.19 26.58
N ALA A 368 -4.54 7.80 25.47
CA ALA A 368 -5.98 8.02 25.33
C ALA A 368 -6.79 7.23 26.37
N VAL A 369 -6.36 6.02 26.75
CA VAL A 369 -6.97 5.28 27.88
C VAL A 369 -6.79 6.05 29.20
N ALA A 370 -5.59 6.56 29.44
CA ALA A 370 -5.27 7.32 30.65
C ALA A 370 -6.08 8.63 30.74
N ILE A 371 -6.05 9.45 29.68
CA ILE A 371 -6.76 10.74 29.60
C ILE A 371 -8.27 10.52 29.65
N GLY A 372 -8.77 9.49 28.96
CA GLY A 372 -10.19 9.11 28.99
C GLY A 372 -10.72 8.81 30.38
N SER A 373 -9.85 8.48 31.34
CA SER A 373 -10.25 8.21 32.72
C SER A 373 -10.54 9.47 33.55
N LEU A 374 -10.20 10.68 33.09
CA LEU A 374 -10.34 11.95 33.84
C LEU A 374 -11.73 12.20 34.42
N PRO A 375 -12.86 11.86 33.75
CA PRO A 375 -14.18 12.02 34.35
C PRO A 375 -14.35 11.25 35.67
N LEU A 376 -13.56 10.21 35.92
CA LEU A 376 -13.60 9.46 37.20
C LEU A 376 -13.12 10.24 38.40
N LEU A 377 -12.40 11.34 38.20
CA LEU A 377 -12.05 12.27 39.30
C LEU A 377 -13.28 12.91 39.93
N MET A 378 -14.35 13.11 39.15
CA MET A 378 -15.58 13.79 39.54
C MET A 378 -16.74 12.84 39.87
N THR A 379 -16.60 11.55 39.48
CA THR A 379 -17.64 10.55 39.71
C THR A 379 -17.29 9.64 40.88
N GLY A 380 -18.15 9.61 41.93
CA GLY A 380 -17.93 8.77 43.12
C GLY A 380 -18.30 7.28 42.94
N ARG A 381 -18.70 6.82 41.74
CA ARG A 381 -19.30 5.49 41.50
C ARG A 381 -18.45 4.56 40.63
N SER A 382 -18.42 3.27 41.02
CA SER A 382 -17.78 2.19 40.27
C SER A 382 -18.55 1.82 39.01
N PRO A 383 -17.90 1.43 37.88
CA PRO A 383 -18.55 0.93 36.66
C PRO A 383 -19.52 -0.24 36.91
N LYS A 384 -19.26 -1.04 37.96
CA LYS A 384 -20.15 -2.15 38.40
C LYS A 384 -21.46 -1.68 39.05
N GLU A 385 -21.47 -0.45 39.57
CA GLU A 385 -22.67 0.17 40.21
C GLU A 385 -23.51 0.89 39.16
N GLU A 386 -22.91 1.44 38.12
CA GLU A 386 -23.61 2.11 37.01
C GLU A 386 -24.59 1.18 36.27
N THR A 387 -24.31 -0.13 36.27
CA THR A 387 -25.18 -1.15 35.66
C THR A 387 -26.32 -1.60 36.57
N ARG A 388 -26.32 -1.22 37.86
CA ARG A 388 -27.30 -1.72 38.84
C ARG A 388 -28.33 -0.73 39.34
N VAL A 389 -28.11 0.58 39.17
CA VAL A 389 -28.97 1.59 39.83
C VAL A 389 -29.54 2.59 38.81
N THR A 390 -30.86 2.69 38.83
CA THR A 390 -31.64 3.81 38.27
C THR A 390 -31.31 5.12 38.99
N ALA A 391 -30.90 6.10 38.23
CA ALA A 391 -30.95 7.54 38.43
C ALA A 391 -31.29 8.10 39.86
N ALA A 392 -30.38 8.12 40.78
CA ALA A 392 -30.32 9.18 41.82
C ALA A 392 -29.14 8.95 42.77
N GLN A 393 -28.19 9.79 42.74
CA GLN A 393 -27.15 10.18 43.70
C GLN A 393 -25.71 10.18 43.13
N GLY A 394 -25.24 11.32 42.80
CA GLY A 394 -23.95 11.72 42.26
C GLY A 394 -24.18 12.52 40.98
N ASN A 395 -23.68 13.72 40.90
CA ASN A 395 -24.02 14.64 39.83
C ASN A 395 -23.25 14.22 38.57
N PRO A 396 -23.81 13.40 37.64
CA PRO A 396 -23.11 12.95 36.42
C PRO A 396 -22.82 14.13 35.48
N LEU A 397 -23.43 15.29 35.73
CA LEU A 397 -23.29 16.51 34.96
C LEU A 397 -21.86 17.03 34.92
N TRP A 398 -21.13 17.03 36.04
CA TRP A 398 -19.77 17.56 36.08
C TRP A 398 -18.77 16.70 35.31
N GLY A 399 -18.87 15.37 35.37
CA GLY A 399 -18.02 14.48 34.58
C GLY A 399 -18.30 14.59 33.08
N SER A 400 -19.58 14.77 32.72
CA SER A 400 -19.98 15.00 31.33
C SER A 400 -19.52 16.37 30.82
N LEU A 401 -19.65 17.41 31.64
CA LEU A 401 -19.18 18.75 31.28
C LEU A 401 -17.66 18.79 31.11
N ALA A 402 -16.91 18.17 32.01
CA ALA A 402 -15.46 18.06 31.89
C ALA A 402 -15.06 17.31 30.60
N ALA A 403 -15.75 16.23 30.27
CA ALA A 403 -15.51 15.50 29.00
C ALA A 403 -15.80 16.38 27.77
N LEU A 404 -16.90 17.13 27.78
CA LEU A 404 -17.23 18.07 26.70
C LEU A 404 -16.20 19.18 26.56
N VAL A 405 -15.73 19.77 27.67
CA VAL A 405 -14.68 20.79 27.63
C VAL A 405 -13.37 20.25 27.06
N ILE A 406 -12.97 19.02 27.45
CA ILE A 406 -11.74 18.39 26.92
C ILE A 406 -11.90 18.10 25.44
N VAL A 407 -13.01 17.53 25.00
CA VAL A 407 -13.28 17.26 23.58
C VAL A 407 -13.28 18.57 22.78
N GLY A 408 -13.97 19.61 23.28
CA GLY A 408 -13.97 20.93 22.65
C GLY A 408 -12.56 21.53 22.51
N ALA A 409 -11.74 21.43 23.58
CA ALA A 409 -10.36 21.89 23.54
C ALA A 409 -9.50 21.11 22.54
N LEU A 410 -9.66 19.78 22.46
CA LEU A 410 -8.98 18.95 21.47
C LEU A 410 -9.41 19.31 20.05
N MET A 411 -10.70 19.49 19.79
CA MET A 411 -11.21 19.91 18.49
C MET A 411 -10.67 21.29 18.08
N LEU A 412 -10.70 22.26 18.99
CA LEU A 412 -10.22 23.63 18.73
C LEU A 412 -8.71 23.67 18.47
N THR A 413 -7.93 22.78 19.05
CA THR A 413 -6.48 22.72 18.83
C THR A 413 -6.09 21.87 17.62
N ALA A 414 -6.87 20.86 17.28
CA ALA A 414 -6.54 19.89 16.23
C ALA A 414 -7.08 20.30 14.86
N LEU A 415 -8.35 20.71 14.74
CA LEU A 415 -8.99 20.94 13.45
C LEU A 415 -8.42 22.12 12.65
N PRO A 416 -8.07 23.28 13.25
CA PRO A 416 -7.52 24.40 12.49
C PRO A 416 -6.15 24.14 11.88
N GLY A 417 -5.42 23.15 12.40
CA GLY A 417 -4.08 22.77 11.94
C GLY A 417 -4.06 21.60 10.93
N LEU A 418 -5.23 21.09 10.51
CA LEU A 418 -5.27 20.01 9.54
C LEU A 418 -4.83 20.53 8.17
N PRO A 419 -3.85 19.88 7.52
CA PRO A 419 -3.47 20.22 6.16
C PRO A 419 -4.61 19.81 5.22
N ILE A 420 -5.04 20.74 4.39
CA ILE A 420 -6.09 20.54 3.37
C ILE A 420 -5.57 20.89 1.99
N GLU A 421 -4.26 20.98 1.84
CA GLU A 421 -3.64 21.32 0.56
C GLU A 421 -3.82 20.14 -0.42
N PRO A 422 -4.26 20.43 -1.66
CA PRO A 422 -4.36 19.41 -2.67
C PRO A 422 -2.97 18.95 -3.13
N GLN A 423 -2.88 17.72 -3.56
CA GLN A 423 -1.68 17.18 -4.18
C GLN A 423 -1.60 17.61 -5.64
N TYR A 424 -0.42 18.00 -6.09
CA TYR A 424 -0.10 18.26 -7.47
C TYR A 424 0.93 17.24 -7.96
N LEU A 425 0.84 16.87 -9.23
CA LEU A 425 1.93 16.21 -9.92
C LEU A 425 2.93 17.25 -10.45
N PRO A 426 4.19 16.86 -10.67
CA PRO A 426 5.16 17.78 -11.24
C PRO A 426 4.69 18.36 -12.56
N GLU A 427 5.02 19.63 -12.79
CA GLU A 427 4.69 20.33 -14.03
C GLU A 427 3.19 20.45 -14.34
N HIS A 428 2.30 19.99 -13.43
CA HIS A 428 0.85 20.12 -13.54
C HIS A 428 0.35 21.30 -12.69
N GLU A 429 -0.42 22.20 -13.30
CA GLU A 429 -1.03 23.34 -12.61
C GLU A 429 -2.32 22.96 -11.87
N GLU A 430 -2.96 21.86 -12.28
CA GLU A 430 -4.20 21.37 -11.68
C GLU A 430 -3.94 20.35 -10.58
N PRO A 431 -4.78 20.34 -9.50
CA PRO A 431 -4.69 19.34 -8.46
C PRO A 431 -4.95 17.94 -9.00
N LEU A 432 -4.29 16.95 -8.41
CA LEU A 432 -4.52 15.54 -8.71
C LEU A 432 -5.95 15.14 -8.27
N THR A 433 -6.72 14.67 -9.24
CA THR A 433 -8.09 14.16 -9.08
C THR A 433 -8.19 12.79 -9.68
N GLU A 434 -9.38 12.16 -9.64
CA GLU A 434 -9.60 10.84 -10.24
C GLU A 434 -9.21 10.79 -11.73
N ALA A 435 -9.52 11.87 -12.48
CA ALA A 435 -9.19 11.94 -13.91
C ALA A 435 -7.68 11.97 -14.21
N SER A 436 -6.86 12.33 -13.23
CA SER A 436 -5.40 12.39 -13.37
C SER A 436 -4.72 11.07 -12.97
N VAL A 437 -5.45 10.06 -12.46
CA VAL A 437 -4.87 8.78 -12.02
C VAL A 437 -4.66 7.87 -13.22
N THR A 438 -3.47 7.96 -13.81
CA THR A 438 -3.06 7.20 -15.00
C THR A 438 -1.71 6.53 -14.76
N PHE A 439 -1.34 5.58 -15.60
CA PHE A 439 0.02 5.00 -15.59
C PHE A 439 1.09 6.03 -16.00
N GLN A 440 0.74 7.01 -16.83
CA GLN A 440 1.60 8.16 -17.14
C GLN A 440 1.93 8.94 -15.86
N ALA A 441 0.90 9.32 -15.09
CA ALA A 441 1.08 10.03 -13.82
C ALA A 441 1.89 9.22 -12.79
N MET A 442 1.73 7.90 -12.78
CA MET A 442 2.53 7.00 -11.94
C MET A 442 4.01 7.03 -12.35
N ALA A 443 4.29 6.99 -13.63
CA ALA A 443 5.65 7.04 -14.14
C ALA A 443 6.34 8.40 -13.84
N GLU A 444 5.61 9.51 -13.98
CA GLU A 444 6.09 10.85 -13.58
C GLU A 444 6.39 10.92 -12.07
N TYR A 445 5.57 10.26 -11.27
CA TYR A 445 5.81 10.14 -9.85
C TYR A 445 7.06 9.30 -9.53
N ASP A 446 7.28 8.18 -10.23
CA ASP A 446 8.49 7.36 -10.10
C ASP A 446 9.75 8.19 -10.39
N TYR A 447 9.70 9.04 -11.42
CA TYR A 447 10.79 9.96 -11.75
C TYR A 447 11.11 10.93 -10.61
N LEU A 448 10.08 11.56 -10.04
CA LEU A 448 10.28 12.48 -8.92
C LEU A 448 10.89 11.82 -7.70
N THR A 449 10.38 10.64 -7.34
CA THR A 449 10.87 9.92 -6.17
C THR A 449 12.30 9.44 -6.39
N GLY A 450 12.65 9.03 -7.61
CA GLY A 450 14.03 8.75 -8.02
C GLY A 450 14.95 9.97 -7.89
N LEU A 451 14.49 11.13 -8.35
CA LEU A 451 15.22 12.39 -8.24
C LEU A 451 15.39 12.82 -6.77
N TRP A 452 14.36 12.69 -5.95
CA TRP A 452 14.42 13.00 -4.52
C TRP A 452 15.31 12.04 -3.75
N ALA A 453 15.24 10.74 -4.04
CA ALA A 453 16.14 9.75 -3.44
C ALA A 453 17.62 10.13 -3.68
N ARG A 454 17.93 10.65 -4.86
CA ARG A 454 19.26 11.09 -5.23
C ARG A 454 19.69 12.39 -4.54
N LEU A 455 18.82 13.40 -4.50
CA LEU A 455 19.12 14.71 -3.93
C LEU A 455 19.21 14.70 -2.40
N TRP A 456 18.43 13.85 -1.74
CA TRP A 456 18.23 13.86 -0.29
C TRP A 456 18.70 12.60 0.42
N GLY A 457 19.29 11.63 -0.30
CA GLY A 457 19.78 10.36 0.27
C GLY A 457 18.66 9.47 0.81
N GLY A 458 17.41 9.67 0.38
CA GLY A 458 16.24 8.92 0.80
C GLY A 458 15.86 7.85 -0.22
N ALA A 459 15.78 6.60 0.21
CA ALA A 459 15.50 5.44 -0.66
C ALA A 459 14.00 5.12 -0.73
N TRP A 460 13.13 6.07 -1.05
CA TRP A 460 11.68 5.92 -0.92
C TRP A 460 11.05 4.86 -1.83
N MET A 461 11.62 4.62 -3.01
CA MET A 461 11.12 3.61 -3.95
C MET A 461 12.07 2.43 -4.13
N MET A 462 13.30 2.51 -3.63
CA MET A 462 14.32 1.49 -3.87
C MET A 462 14.42 0.46 -2.74
N GLU A 463 13.51 0.51 -1.76
CA GLU A 463 13.53 -0.35 -0.58
C GLU A 463 13.47 -1.83 -0.92
N TYR A 464 12.81 -2.18 -2.02
CA TYR A 464 12.57 -3.56 -2.41
C TYR A 464 13.13 -3.89 -3.80
N LEU A 465 14.07 -3.09 -4.34
CA LEU A 465 14.71 -3.41 -5.61
C LEU A 465 15.29 -4.82 -5.55
N PRO A 466 15.14 -5.61 -6.63
CA PRO A 466 15.78 -6.90 -6.73
C PRO A 466 17.28 -6.80 -6.49
N ALA A 467 17.86 -7.78 -5.79
CA ALA A 467 19.26 -7.78 -5.40
C ALA A 467 20.24 -7.77 -6.59
N TRP A 468 19.75 -8.16 -7.75
CA TRP A 468 20.52 -8.26 -9.01
C TRP A 468 20.60 -6.94 -9.79
N VAL A 469 19.81 -5.93 -9.46
CA VAL A 469 19.91 -4.59 -10.06
C VAL A 469 21.17 -3.92 -9.52
N GLN A 470 22.17 -3.65 -10.36
CA GLN A 470 23.44 -3.02 -9.96
C GLN A 470 23.30 -1.50 -10.00
N ASP A 471 22.83 -0.95 -11.11
CA ASP A 471 22.58 0.47 -11.29
C ASP A 471 21.06 0.72 -11.21
N PRO A 472 20.60 1.36 -10.12
CA PRO A 472 19.17 1.61 -9.97
C PRO A 472 18.68 2.60 -11.06
N PRO A 473 17.42 2.45 -11.50
CA PRO A 473 16.86 3.31 -12.55
C PRO A 473 16.93 4.82 -12.28
N SER A 474 17.01 5.25 -11.04
CA SER A 474 17.21 6.67 -10.68
C SER A 474 18.52 7.26 -11.16
N GLU A 475 19.55 6.43 -11.41
CA GLU A 475 20.81 6.87 -12.02
C GLU A 475 20.72 6.88 -13.55
N ILE A 476 19.66 6.32 -14.10
CA ILE A 476 19.41 6.16 -15.52
C ILE A 476 19.12 7.51 -16.23
N PHE A 477 18.68 8.54 -15.54
CA PHE A 477 18.28 9.84 -16.12
C PHE A 477 19.44 10.81 -16.37
N LEU A 478 20.68 10.39 -16.11
CA LEU A 478 21.83 11.16 -16.58
C LEU A 478 22.16 10.76 -18.03
N PRO A 479 22.48 11.74 -18.89
CA PRO A 479 23.11 11.41 -20.16
C PRO A 479 24.35 10.58 -19.86
N VAL A 480 24.33 9.31 -20.24
CA VAL A 480 25.52 8.49 -20.20
C VAL A 480 26.30 8.89 -21.44
N GLU A 481 27.44 9.58 -21.24
CA GLU A 481 28.46 9.64 -22.29
C GLU A 481 28.90 8.20 -22.55
N LYS A 482 28.29 7.55 -23.55
CA LYS A 482 28.82 6.27 -24.02
C LYS A 482 30.17 6.56 -24.69
N PRO A 483 31.23 5.79 -24.39
CA PRO A 483 32.43 5.84 -25.21
C PRO A 483 32.00 5.54 -26.65
N ASP A 484 32.68 6.19 -27.62
CA ASP A 484 32.49 5.99 -29.06
C ASP A 484 32.66 4.51 -29.46
N LEU A 485 31.69 3.68 -29.10
CA LEU A 485 31.57 2.31 -29.59
C LEU A 485 30.83 2.43 -30.90
N GLN A 486 31.54 2.16 -32.00
CA GLN A 486 30.90 1.92 -33.31
C GLN A 486 30.14 0.59 -33.19
N PRO A 487 28.81 0.58 -33.09
CA PRO A 487 28.07 -0.67 -33.03
C PRO A 487 28.26 -1.38 -34.38
N GLU A 488 28.71 -2.63 -34.36
CA GLU A 488 28.63 -3.48 -35.55
C GLU A 488 27.16 -3.85 -35.77
N PRO A 489 26.54 -3.39 -36.85
CA PRO A 489 25.15 -3.74 -37.14
C PRO A 489 25.04 -5.26 -37.26
N LEU A 490 24.03 -5.85 -36.62
CA LEU A 490 23.68 -7.24 -36.85
C LEU A 490 23.44 -7.42 -38.35
N PRO A 491 24.05 -8.44 -39.03
CA PRO A 491 23.79 -8.68 -40.43
C PRO A 491 22.28 -8.84 -40.64
N ALA A 492 21.73 -8.21 -41.66
CA ALA A 492 20.29 -8.18 -41.97
C ALA A 492 19.62 -9.57 -41.99
N GLN A 493 20.39 -10.65 -42.15
CA GLN A 493 19.98 -12.04 -42.08
C GLN A 493 19.84 -12.59 -40.63
N ALA A 494 20.21 -11.84 -39.62
CA ALA A 494 20.21 -12.29 -38.23
C ALA A 494 19.04 -11.70 -37.39
N VAL A 495 18.14 -10.92 -37.99
CA VAL A 495 17.00 -10.32 -37.29
C VAL A 495 16.03 -11.43 -36.86
N PRO A 496 15.82 -11.64 -35.55
CA PRO A 496 14.89 -12.66 -35.08
C PRO A 496 13.45 -12.28 -35.46
N ASN A 497 12.67 -13.30 -35.84
CA ASN A 497 11.23 -13.10 -35.99
C ASN A 497 10.53 -13.49 -34.68
N VAL A 498 10.01 -12.53 -33.97
CA VAL A 498 9.33 -12.70 -32.66
C VAL A 498 7.92 -12.13 -32.76
N THR A 499 6.95 -12.93 -32.38
CA THR A 499 5.52 -12.53 -32.31
C THR A 499 5.00 -12.71 -30.90
N VAL A 500 4.47 -11.64 -30.29
CA VAL A 500 3.80 -11.71 -28.99
C VAL A 500 2.38 -12.23 -29.20
N THR A 501 2.07 -13.38 -28.63
CA THR A 501 0.77 -14.06 -28.84
C THR A 501 -0.21 -13.77 -27.68
N SER A 502 0.29 -13.50 -26.47
CA SER A 502 -0.55 -13.16 -25.33
C SER A 502 0.26 -12.40 -24.27
N GLN A 503 -0.36 -11.39 -23.68
CA GLN A 503 0.16 -10.68 -22.49
C GLN A 503 -0.90 -10.62 -21.41
N ALA A 504 -0.49 -10.88 -20.17
CA ALA A 504 -1.25 -10.68 -18.96
C ALA A 504 -0.34 -10.04 -17.90
N PRO A 505 -0.84 -9.50 -16.79
CA PRO A 505 -0.02 -8.76 -15.83
C PRO A 505 1.27 -9.46 -15.38
N LEU A 506 1.23 -10.77 -15.19
CA LEU A 506 2.37 -11.57 -14.76
C LEU A 506 2.65 -12.76 -15.70
N SER A 507 2.34 -12.61 -16.97
CA SER A 507 2.53 -13.66 -17.97
C SER A 507 2.68 -13.05 -19.36
N LEU A 508 3.65 -13.58 -20.14
CA LEU A 508 3.88 -13.25 -21.54
C LEU A 508 4.07 -14.55 -22.32
N GLU A 509 3.40 -14.68 -23.47
CA GLU A 509 3.60 -15.79 -24.40
C GLU A 509 4.02 -15.22 -25.75
N LEU A 510 5.03 -15.85 -26.37
CA LEU A 510 5.54 -15.43 -27.65
C LEU A 510 6.05 -16.62 -28.48
N GLU A 511 5.99 -16.46 -29.78
CA GLU A 511 6.62 -17.33 -30.76
C GLU A 511 7.86 -16.65 -31.30
N ALA A 512 8.97 -17.35 -31.39
CA ALA A 512 10.23 -16.83 -31.88
C ALA A 512 10.87 -17.78 -32.93
N ARG A 513 11.23 -17.23 -34.09
CA ARG A 513 12.04 -17.94 -35.08
C ARG A 513 13.44 -17.37 -35.04
N ILE A 514 14.38 -18.15 -34.54
CA ILE A 514 15.76 -17.75 -34.25
C ILE A 514 16.68 -18.41 -35.28
N GLN A 515 17.40 -17.61 -36.07
CA GLN A 515 18.35 -18.15 -37.07
C GLN A 515 19.68 -18.53 -36.43
N ASN A 516 20.22 -17.69 -35.53
CA ASN A 516 21.44 -17.92 -34.77
C ASN A 516 21.16 -17.88 -33.28
N PRO A 517 21.83 -18.71 -32.45
CA PRO A 517 21.64 -18.64 -31.02
C PRO A 517 21.84 -17.20 -30.49
N MET A 518 20.90 -16.76 -29.66
CA MET A 518 20.91 -15.41 -29.08
C MET A 518 20.30 -15.38 -27.68
N SER A 519 20.59 -14.34 -26.92
CA SER A 519 19.91 -14.05 -25.68
C SER A 519 18.73 -13.11 -25.95
N LEU A 520 17.59 -13.40 -25.33
CA LEU A 520 16.40 -12.56 -25.35
C LEU A 520 16.17 -11.98 -23.97
N SER A 521 16.16 -10.66 -23.86
CA SER A 521 15.90 -9.93 -22.62
C SER A 521 14.50 -9.33 -22.62
N PHE A 522 13.90 -9.20 -21.43
CA PHE A 522 12.59 -8.61 -21.26
C PHE A 522 12.73 -7.31 -20.45
N HIS A 523 11.93 -6.32 -20.76
CA HIS A 523 11.84 -5.07 -20.00
C HIS A 523 11.21 -5.32 -18.63
N SER A 524 11.87 -6.13 -17.82
CA SER A 524 11.48 -6.50 -16.46
C SER A 524 12.74 -6.87 -15.68
N PHE A 525 12.83 -6.45 -14.44
CA PHE A 525 13.88 -6.92 -13.55
C PHE A 525 13.77 -8.44 -13.33
N TYR A 526 14.92 -9.10 -13.26
CA TYR A 526 14.99 -10.49 -12.84
C TYR A 526 14.56 -10.64 -11.38
N PHE A 527 13.69 -11.62 -11.13
CA PHE A 527 13.33 -12.08 -9.80
C PHE A 527 13.12 -13.59 -9.83
N PRO A 528 13.47 -14.36 -8.76
CA PRO A 528 13.44 -15.84 -8.80
C PRO A 528 12.08 -16.46 -9.09
N ASN A 529 11.00 -15.72 -8.88
CA ASN A 529 9.63 -16.15 -9.22
C ASN A 529 9.39 -16.24 -10.74
N TRP A 530 10.17 -15.51 -11.55
CA TRP A 530 10.03 -15.59 -13.00
C TRP A 530 10.49 -16.95 -13.49
N GLN A 531 9.61 -17.65 -14.15
CA GLN A 531 9.85 -18.96 -14.77
C GLN A 531 9.65 -18.83 -16.27
N ILE A 532 10.58 -19.39 -17.04
CA ILE A 532 10.51 -19.43 -18.49
C ILE A 532 10.41 -20.88 -18.96
N SER A 533 9.47 -21.13 -19.84
CA SER A 533 9.31 -22.41 -20.54
C SER A 533 9.59 -22.19 -22.02
N LEU A 534 10.50 -22.99 -22.58
CA LEU A 534 10.87 -23.04 -23.99
C LEU A 534 10.39 -24.37 -24.55
N ASP A 535 9.45 -24.36 -25.50
CA ASP A 535 8.86 -25.53 -26.12
C ASP A 535 8.33 -26.57 -25.12
N GLY A 536 7.73 -26.06 -24.00
CA GLY A 536 7.21 -26.88 -22.92
C GLY A 536 8.25 -27.35 -21.88
N ASN A 537 9.55 -27.13 -22.12
CA ASN A 537 10.62 -27.44 -21.21
C ASN A 537 11.03 -26.21 -20.37
N ARG A 538 11.43 -26.42 -19.14
CA ARG A 538 11.89 -25.34 -18.28
C ARG A 538 13.25 -24.82 -18.75
N ALA A 539 13.32 -23.55 -19.08
CA ALA A 539 14.55 -22.80 -19.32
C ALA A 539 14.95 -22.04 -18.06
N ALA A 540 16.26 -21.88 -17.85
CA ALA A 540 16.77 -21.17 -16.69
C ALA A 540 16.95 -19.68 -17.03
N PRO A 541 16.10 -18.77 -16.52
CA PRO A 541 16.31 -17.35 -16.68
C PRO A 541 17.47 -16.87 -15.79
N TYR A 542 18.12 -15.77 -16.20
CA TYR A 542 19.20 -15.14 -15.45
C TYR A 542 19.13 -13.60 -15.54
N PRO A 543 19.74 -12.87 -14.61
CA PRO A 543 19.84 -11.42 -14.69
C PRO A 543 20.93 -11.00 -15.67
N ALA A 544 20.64 -10.13 -16.63
CA ALA A 544 21.61 -9.57 -17.57
C ALA A 544 21.74 -8.05 -17.45
N GLY A 545 22.91 -7.53 -17.80
CA GLY A 545 23.22 -6.10 -17.74
C GLY A 545 23.23 -5.52 -16.34
N SER A 546 23.50 -4.22 -16.24
CA SER A 546 23.56 -3.51 -14.94
C SER A 546 22.18 -3.34 -14.29
N LEU A 547 21.12 -3.37 -15.09
CA LEU A 547 19.73 -3.36 -14.62
C LEU A 547 19.26 -4.75 -14.15
N GLY A 548 20.04 -5.82 -14.38
CA GLY A 548 19.66 -7.17 -14.00
C GLY A 548 18.36 -7.61 -14.69
N LEU A 549 18.23 -7.37 -16.00
CA LEU A 549 17.03 -7.70 -16.77
C LEU A 549 16.79 -9.20 -16.82
N LEU A 550 15.52 -9.59 -16.82
CA LEU A 550 15.09 -10.97 -17.01
C LEU A 550 15.50 -11.44 -18.41
N THR A 551 16.40 -12.42 -18.50
CA THR A 551 17.01 -12.85 -19.76
C THR A 551 17.01 -14.37 -19.89
N VAL A 552 16.90 -14.86 -21.11
CA VAL A 552 16.98 -16.30 -21.45
C VAL A 552 17.75 -16.50 -22.74
N ASP A 553 18.54 -17.57 -22.82
CA ASP A 553 19.24 -17.96 -24.04
C ASP A 553 18.34 -18.82 -24.93
N LEU A 554 18.28 -18.49 -26.21
CA LEU A 554 17.53 -19.21 -27.25
C LEU A 554 18.48 -19.85 -28.24
N PRO A 555 18.36 -21.16 -28.50
CA PRO A 555 19.06 -21.81 -29.61
C PRO A 555 18.45 -21.39 -30.95
N ALA A 556 19.09 -21.76 -32.06
CA ALA A 556 18.49 -21.60 -33.39
C ALA A 556 17.31 -22.58 -33.56
N GLY A 557 16.22 -22.09 -34.16
CA GLY A 557 15.00 -22.87 -34.39
C GLY A 557 13.72 -22.05 -34.23
N ASP A 558 12.59 -22.74 -34.41
CA ASP A 558 11.27 -22.18 -34.08
C ASP A 558 10.91 -22.56 -32.64
N HIS A 559 10.58 -21.56 -31.84
CA HIS A 559 10.39 -21.72 -30.40
C HIS A 559 9.09 -21.08 -29.94
N HIS A 560 8.43 -21.74 -28.99
CA HIS A 560 7.32 -21.17 -28.21
C HIS A 560 7.80 -20.89 -26.78
N LEU A 561 7.82 -19.62 -26.42
CA LEU A 561 8.22 -19.17 -25.09
C LEU A 561 6.98 -18.78 -24.26
N ARG A 562 7.01 -19.20 -22.99
CA ARG A 562 6.05 -18.77 -21.99
C ARG A 562 6.82 -18.28 -20.77
N VAL A 563 6.67 -17.00 -20.46
CA VAL A 563 7.23 -16.33 -19.30
C VAL A 563 6.13 -16.15 -18.26
N ARG A 564 6.31 -16.61 -17.02
CA ARG A 564 5.32 -16.51 -15.95
C ARG A 564 5.96 -16.22 -14.62
N PHE A 565 5.28 -15.41 -13.81
CA PHE A 565 5.62 -15.22 -12.40
C PHE A 565 4.89 -16.28 -11.58
N GLU A 566 5.63 -17.20 -10.95
CA GLU A 566 5.07 -18.34 -10.23
C GLU A 566 5.44 -18.31 -8.74
N ASP A 567 4.54 -18.83 -7.91
CA ASP A 567 4.77 -18.95 -6.48
C ASP A 567 5.95 -19.87 -6.17
N THR A 568 6.80 -19.45 -5.25
CA THR A 568 7.89 -20.27 -4.70
C THR A 568 7.36 -21.37 -3.76
N PRO A 569 8.17 -22.36 -3.41
CA PRO A 569 7.79 -23.34 -2.39
C PRO A 569 7.47 -22.71 -1.02
N VAL A 570 8.14 -21.62 -0.66
CA VAL A 570 7.92 -20.88 0.60
C VAL A 570 6.57 -20.17 0.58
N GLU A 571 6.23 -19.54 -0.52
CA GLU A 571 4.95 -18.88 -0.74
C GLU A 571 3.77 -19.86 -0.70
N ARG A 572 3.93 -21.04 -1.35
CA ARG A 572 2.95 -22.13 -1.27
C ARG A 572 2.79 -22.66 0.17
N ALA A 573 3.90 -22.79 0.91
CA ALA A 573 3.85 -23.18 2.31
C ALA A 573 3.09 -22.15 3.16
N GLY A 574 3.31 -20.84 2.92
CA GLY A 574 2.57 -19.75 3.56
C GLY A 574 1.06 -19.82 3.27
N THR A 575 0.68 -20.13 2.03
CA THR A 575 -0.72 -20.31 1.62
C THR A 575 -1.35 -21.54 2.29
N ILE A 576 -0.62 -22.64 2.41
CA ILE A 576 -1.09 -23.85 3.13
C ILE A 576 -1.34 -23.52 4.61
N LEU A 577 -0.44 -22.79 5.27
CA LEU A 577 -0.61 -22.36 6.65
C LEU A 577 -1.82 -21.43 6.84
N LEU A 578 -2.05 -20.52 5.89
CA LEU A 578 -3.27 -19.69 5.86
C LEU A 578 -4.54 -20.56 5.83
N LEU A 579 -4.63 -21.51 4.89
CA LEU A 579 -5.80 -22.37 4.73
C LEU A 579 -6.02 -23.28 5.96
N ALA A 580 -4.96 -23.85 6.51
CA ALA A 580 -5.02 -24.66 7.72
C ALA A 580 -5.51 -23.84 8.92
N SER A 581 -5.02 -22.60 9.07
CA SER A 581 -5.43 -21.70 10.16
C SER A 581 -6.87 -21.24 10.01
N LEU A 582 -7.31 -20.94 8.77
CA LEU A 582 -8.70 -20.63 8.48
C LEU A 582 -9.61 -21.80 8.83
N GLY A 583 -9.24 -23.03 8.44
CA GLY A 583 -9.97 -24.26 8.82
C GLY A 583 -10.07 -24.43 10.33
N ALA A 584 -8.97 -24.18 11.07
CA ALA A 584 -8.97 -24.22 12.53
C ALA A 584 -9.94 -23.19 13.15
N LEU A 585 -9.97 -21.95 12.64
CA LEU A 585 -10.90 -20.92 13.12
C LEU A 585 -12.35 -21.27 12.84
N VAL A 586 -12.65 -21.80 11.65
CA VAL A 586 -13.99 -22.29 11.30
C VAL A 586 -14.41 -23.40 12.26
N ALA A 587 -13.51 -24.35 12.56
CA ALA A 587 -13.79 -25.42 13.52
C ALA A 587 -14.03 -24.85 14.94
N ILE A 588 -13.24 -23.89 15.40
CA ILE A 588 -13.44 -23.21 16.69
C ILE A 588 -14.79 -22.55 16.78
N LEU A 589 -15.22 -21.81 15.75
CA LEU A 589 -16.50 -21.12 15.70
C LEU A 589 -17.67 -22.10 15.60
N ALA A 590 -17.52 -23.17 14.83
CA ALA A 590 -18.53 -24.22 14.70
C ALA A 590 -18.75 -24.97 16.03
N LEU A 591 -17.68 -25.37 16.71
CA LEU A 591 -17.72 -26.01 18.03
C LEU A 591 -18.35 -25.08 19.08
N ALA A 592 -18.10 -23.76 18.97
CA ALA A 592 -18.73 -22.75 19.80
C ALA A 592 -20.18 -22.44 19.41
N ARG A 593 -20.74 -23.14 18.42
CA ARG A 593 -22.11 -22.94 17.88
C ARG A 593 -22.39 -21.52 17.42
N GLN A 594 -21.40 -20.83 16.86
CA GLN A 594 -21.51 -19.46 16.34
C GLN A 594 -21.93 -19.45 14.87
N TRP A 595 -22.96 -20.20 14.52
CA TRP A 595 -23.44 -20.36 13.13
C TRP A 595 -23.77 -19.04 12.43
N ARG A 596 -24.29 -18.05 13.18
CA ARG A 596 -24.59 -16.72 12.61
C ARG A 596 -23.33 -16.00 12.13
N ALA A 597 -22.24 -16.09 12.90
CA ALA A 597 -20.96 -15.49 12.51
C ALA A 597 -20.35 -16.20 11.29
N LEU A 598 -20.44 -17.56 11.27
CA LEU A 598 -19.97 -18.35 10.12
C LEU A 598 -20.76 -18.05 8.85
N VAL A 599 -22.10 -18.01 8.94
CA VAL A 599 -22.95 -17.68 7.78
C VAL A 599 -22.69 -16.27 7.29
N ALA A 600 -22.58 -15.29 8.20
CA ALA A 600 -22.27 -13.90 7.82
C ALA A 600 -20.90 -13.79 7.12
N ALA A 601 -19.87 -14.46 7.65
CA ALA A 601 -18.55 -14.49 7.03
C ALA A 601 -18.57 -15.15 5.63
N LEU A 602 -19.29 -16.28 5.50
CA LEU A 602 -19.43 -16.97 4.22
C LEU A 602 -20.14 -16.08 3.18
N VAL A 603 -21.24 -15.44 3.58
CA VAL A 603 -21.99 -14.52 2.69
C VAL A 603 -21.11 -13.35 2.26
N ALA A 604 -20.33 -12.76 3.19
CA ALA A 604 -19.42 -11.66 2.88
C ALA A 604 -18.32 -12.10 1.90
N ILE A 605 -17.71 -13.28 2.11
CA ILE A 605 -16.69 -13.82 1.22
C ILE A 605 -17.27 -14.09 -0.18
N LEU A 606 -18.45 -14.72 -0.26
CA LEU A 606 -19.10 -15.01 -1.53
C LEU A 606 -19.49 -13.72 -2.28
N ALA A 607 -20.02 -12.72 -1.56
CA ALA A 607 -20.34 -11.43 -2.16
C ALA A 607 -19.11 -10.72 -2.71
N LEU A 608 -18.02 -10.65 -1.91
CA LEU A 608 -16.77 -10.02 -2.34
C LEU A 608 -16.15 -10.78 -3.53
N SER A 609 -16.10 -12.11 -3.48
CA SER A 609 -15.58 -12.93 -4.58
C SER A 609 -16.40 -12.76 -5.86
N SER A 610 -17.73 -12.64 -5.74
CA SER A 610 -18.59 -12.41 -6.90
C SER A 610 -18.39 -11.02 -7.50
N LEU A 611 -18.24 -9.99 -6.67
CA LEU A 611 -17.95 -8.63 -7.11
C LEU A 611 -16.57 -8.55 -7.78
N THR A 612 -15.55 -9.17 -7.19
CA THR A 612 -14.20 -9.24 -7.80
C THR A 612 -14.24 -9.97 -9.15
N ALA A 613 -14.95 -11.10 -9.23
CA ALA A 613 -15.10 -11.83 -10.49
C ALA A 613 -15.81 -10.98 -11.56
N LEU A 614 -16.85 -10.24 -11.18
CA LEU A 614 -17.57 -9.33 -12.10
C LEU A 614 -16.62 -8.20 -12.56
N HIS A 615 -15.86 -7.61 -11.65
CA HIS A 615 -14.88 -6.57 -11.96
C HIS A 615 -13.80 -7.06 -12.96
N CYS A 616 -13.27 -8.27 -12.74
CA CYS A 616 -12.31 -8.89 -13.67
C CYS A 616 -12.91 -9.14 -15.06
N VAL A 617 -14.19 -9.49 -15.14
CA VAL A 617 -14.86 -9.76 -16.44
C VAL A 617 -15.20 -8.46 -17.17
N SER A 618 -15.57 -7.39 -16.44
CA SER A 618 -15.99 -6.12 -17.05
C SER A 618 -14.82 -5.35 -17.68
N SER A 619 -13.60 -5.55 -17.20
CA SER A 619 -12.42 -4.83 -17.69
C SER A 619 -11.18 -5.72 -17.65
N PRO A 620 -11.09 -6.74 -18.53
CA PRO A 620 -9.97 -7.67 -18.52
C PRO A 620 -8.69 -6.99 -18.97
N THR A 621 -7.57 -7.30 -18.30
CA THR A 621 -6.23 -6.79 -18.66
C THR A 621 -5.39 -7.80 -19.46
N VAL A 622 -5.96 -8.96 -19.81
CA VAL A 622 -5.32 -9.94 -20.68
C VAL A 622 -5.46 -9.49 -22.11
N ARG A 623 -4.33 -9.36 -22.81
CA ARG A 623 -4.22 -8.83 -24.17
C ARG A 623 -3.83 -9.92 -25.17
N LYS A 624 -4.28 -9.75 -26.41
CA LYS A 624 -3.85 -10.53 -27.56
C LYS A 624 -3.34 -9.56 -28.62
N PRO A 625 -2.04 -9.26 -28.63
CA PRO A 625 -1.49 -8.27 -29.55
C PRO A 625 -1.73 -8.65 -31.03
N VAL A 626 -1.98 -7.63 -31.82
CA VAL A 626 -2.00 -7.77 -33.29
C VAL A 626 -0.57 -7.74 -33.77
N ALA A 627 -0.13 -8.81 -34.45
CA ALA A 627 1.22 -8.90 -35.00
C ALA A 627 1.43 -7.88 -36.12
N VAL A 628 2.55 -7.15 -36.03
CA VAL A 628 2.99 -6.20 -37.09
C VAL A 628 4.50 -6.34 -37.19
N GLU A 629 5.00 -6.87 -38.28
CA GLU A 629 6.43 -7.08 -38.43
C GLU A 629 7.08 -5.94 -39.23
N ALA A 630 7.30 -4.79 -38.59
CA ALA A 630 7.90 -3.62 -39.22
C ALA A 630 9.31 -3.33 -38.67
N ASN A 631 10.29 -3.29 -39.59
CA ASN A 631 11.68 -2.94 -39.28
C ASN A 631 11.86 -1.41 -39.45
N LEU A 632 12.33 -0.71 -38.44
CA LEU A 632 12.59 0.72 -38.45
C LEU A 632 14.11 0.94 -38.40
N GLY A 633 14.69 1.31 -39.54
CA GLY A 633 16.08 1.71 -39.68
C GLY A 633 17.13 0.64 -39.37
N ASN A 634 16.78 -0.64 -39.27
CA ASN A 634 17.59 -1.72 -38.69
C ASN A 634 18.00 -1.50 -37.21
N GLU A 635 17.38 -0.54 -36.54
CA GLU A 635 17.64 -0.25 -35.13
C GLU A 635 16.64 -0.99 -34.25
N VAL A 636 15.37 -0.94 -34.62
CA VAL A 636 14.29 -1.59 -33.86
C VAL A 636 13.27 -2.25 -34.79
N LYS A 637 12.59 -3.27 -34.28
CA LYS A 637 11.48 -3.95 -34.94
C LYS A 637 10.21 -3.80 -34.10
N LEU A 638 9.12 -3.34 -34.73
CA LEU A 638 7.80 -3.41 -34.14
C LEU A 638 7.27 -4.83 -34.29
N LEU A 639 7.05 -5.52 -33.17
CA LEU A 639 6.54 -6.91 -33.16
C LEU A 639 5.02 -6.95 -33.25
N GLY A 640 4.35 -5.95 -32.68
CA GLY A 640 2.90 -5.89 -32.64
C GLY A 640 2.40 -4.76 -31.75
N TYR A 641 1.08 -4.68 -31.61
CA TYR A 641 0.42 -3.71 -30.75
C TYR A 641 -0.88 -4.29 -30.18
N ASP A 642 -1.35 -3.73 -29.09
CA ASP A 642 -2.73 -3.89 -28.63
C ASP A 642 -3.36 -2.55 -28.28
N VAL A 643 -4.71 -2.53 -28.26
CA VAL A 643 -5.54 -1.37 -27.90
C VAL A 643 -6.52 -1.82 -26.83
N ASP A 644 -6.72 -1.00 -25.81
CA ASP A 644 -7.48 -1.39 -24.60
C ASP A 644 -8.94 -1.73 -24.87
N GLU A 645 -9.63 -0.97 -25.72
CA GLU A 645 -11.05 -1.10 -26.03
C GLU A 645 -11.30 -1.14 -27.54
N SER A 646 -12.50 -1.53 -27.96
CA SER A 646 -12.91 -1.54 -29.36
C SER A 646 -13.88 -0.41 -29.71
N ASP A 647 -14.60 0.13 -28.72
CA ASP A 647 -15.70 1.08 -28.89
C ASP A 647 -15.40 2.37 -28.12
N TYR A 648 -14.85 3.36 -28.78
CA TYR A 648 -14.52 4.67 -28.18
C TYR A 648 -15.58 5.72 -28.49
N ARG A 649 -15.63 6.74 -27.64
CA ARG A 649 -16.42 7.96 -27.81
C ARG A 649 -15.55 9.19 -27.72
N ALA A 650 -16.04 10.32 -28.19
CA ALA A 650 -15.40 11.60 -27.97
C ALA A 650 -15.21 11.87 -26.46
N GLY A 651 -14.00 12.25 -26.05
CA GLY A 651 -13.62 12.43 -24.67
C GLY A 651 -13.02 11.21 -23.98
N ASP A 652 -13.07 10.03 -24.58
CA ASP A 652 -12.48 8.81 -24.01
C ASP A 652 -10.95 8.82 -24.13
N MET A 653 -10.29 8.03 -23.28
CA MET A 653 -8.85 7.79 -23.31
C MET A 653 -8.56 6.54 -24.13
N ILE A 654 -7.73 6.65 -25.16
CA ILE A 654 -7.18 5.50 -25.91
C ILE A 654 -5.87 5.11 -25.26
N SER A 655 -5.72 3.82 -24.95
CA SER A 655 -4.46 3.22 -24.53
C SER A 655 -3.96 2.25 -25.62
N VAL A 656 -2.75 2.48 -26.10
CA VAL A 656 -2.08 1.65 -27.10
C VAL A 656 -0.78 1.13 -26.51
N THR A 657 -0.58 -0.18 -26.48
CA THR A 657 0.70 -0.79 -26.12
C THR A 657 1.43 -1.26 -27.37
N LEU A 658 2.65 -0.82 -27.54
CA LEU A 658 3.54 -1.21 -28.64
C LEU A 658 4.59 -2.19 -28.11
N TYR A 659 4.89 -3.22 -28.90
CA TYR A 659 5.90 -4.23 -28.54
C TYR A 659 7.10 -4.05 -29.46
N TRP A 660 8.20 -3.53 -28.93
CA TRP A 660 9.43 -3.26 -29.65
C TRP A 660 10.48 -4.33 -29.36
N LEU A 661 11.27 -4.69 -30.36
CA LEU A 661 12.48 -5.50 -30.23
C LEU A 661 13.67 -4.65 -30.65
N ALA A 662 14.62 -4.43 -29.76
CA ALA A 662 15.90 -3.80 -30.13
C ALA A 662 16.74 -4.74 -30.97
N LEU A 663 17.11 -4.33 -32.18
CA LEU A 663 17.93 -5.11 -33.09
C LEU A 663 19.42 -4.92 -32.83
N GLN A 664 19.79 -3.79 -32.23
CA GLN A 664 21.15 -3.44 -31.86
C GLN A 664 21.13 -2.46 -30.67
N GLU A 665 22.29 -2.21 -30.07
CA GLU A 665 22.44 -1.09 -29.15
C GLU A 665 22.41 0.23 -29.93
N MET A 666 21.58 1.16 -29.51
CA MET A 666 21.40 2.45 -30.17
C MET A 666 22.29 3.54 -29.54
N ASP A 667 22.81 4.44 -30.38
CA ASP A 667 23.59 5.61 -29.97
C ASP A 667 22.75 6.89 -29.82
N LYS A 668 21.47 6.83 -30.18
CA LYS A 668 20.52 7.97 -30.18
C LYS A 668 19.25 7.64 -29.43
N ASP A 669 18.65 8.67 -28.83
CA ASP A 669 17.37 8.57 -28.16
C ASP A 669 16.22 8.96 -29.09
N TYR A 670 15.52 7.95 -29.60
CA TYR A 670 14.37 8.14 -30.46
C TYR A 670 13.10 8.33 -29.64
N LYS A 671 12.25 9.30 -30.03
CA LYS A 671 10.88 9.41 -29.56
C LYS A 671 9.98 8.48 -30.36
N VAL A 672 9.05 7.83 -29.67
CA VAL A 672 7.94 7.11 -30.27
C VAL A 672 6.75 8.06 -30.41
N PHE A 673 6.14 8.05 -31.56
CA PHE A 673 4.84 8.71 -31.75
C PHE A 673 3.73 7.67 -31.97
N VAL A 674 2.56 7.97 -31.44
CA VAL A 674 1.30 7.29 -31.74
C VAL A 674 0.30 8.37 -32.14
N HIS A 675 -0.15 8.30 -33.38
CA HIS A 675 -1.03 9.30 -33.97
C HIS A 675 -2.38 8.69 -34.37
N LEU A 676 -3.46 9.38 -34.00
CA LEU A 676 -4.80 9.13 -34.47
C LEU A 676 -5.15 10.22 -35.49
N THR A 677 -5.39 9.81 -36.74
CA THR A 677 -5.68 10.73 -37.86
C THR A 677 -7.04 10.40 -38.48
N ASP A 678 -7.60 11.34 -39.24
CA ASP A 678 -8.73 11.05 -40.10
C ASP A 678 -8.38 9.95 -41.14
N GLU A 679 -9.38 9.33 -41.74
CA GLU A 679 -9.20 8.24 -42.71
C GLU A 679 -8.26 8.62 -43.86
N GLY A 680 -8.31 9.90 -44.28
CA GLY A 680 -7.47 10.46 -45.35
C GLY A 680 -6.04 10.81 -44.90
N VAL A 681 -5.71 10.69 -43.63
CA VAL A 681 -4.42 11.10 -43.02
C VAL A 681 -4.12 12.59 -43.26
N THR A 682 -5.18 13.42 -43.31
CA THR A 682 -5.07 14.85 -43.57
C THR A 682 -5.12 15.69 -42.29
N GLN A 683 -5.75 15.17 -41.23
CA GLN A 683 -5.88 15.89 -39.95
C GLN A 683 -5.45 14.97 -38.79
N LEU A 684 -4.55 15.48 -37.95
CA LEU A 684 -4.19 14.87 -36.69
C LEU A 684 -5.29 15.15 -35.65
N VAL A 685 -5.86 14.11 -35.06
CA VAL A 685 -6.97 14.19 -34.11
C VAL A 685 -6.49 14.05 -32.67
N ALA A 686 -5.64 13.06 -32.43
CA ALA A 686 -4.98 12.86 -31.13
C ALA A 686 -3.57 12.32 -31.34
N GLN A 687 -2.68 12.59 -30.39
CA GLN A 687 -1.30 12.12 -30.47
C GLN A 687 -0.70 11.85 -29.08
N SER A 688 0.31 10.98 -29.06
CA SER A 688 1.20 10.74 -27.94
C SER A 688 2.62 10.63 -28.46
N ASP A 689 3.45 11.66 -28.27
CA ASP A 689 4.84 11.77 -28.77
C ASP A 689 5.80 11.87 -27.59
N ARG A 690 6.51 10.77 -27.28
CA ARG A 690 7.40 10.74 -26.12
C ARG A 690 8.52 9.71 -26.29
N TRP A 691 9.54 9.78 -25.43
CA TRP A 691 10.47 8.68 -25.30
C TRP A 691 9.77 7.44 -24.73
N PRO A 692 10.22 6.23 -25.12
CA PRO A 692 9.57 4.98 -24.70
C PRO A 692 9.35 4.86 -23.19
N VAL A 693 8.34 4.06 -22.84
CA VAL A 693 7.97 3.73 -21.45
C VAL A 693 7.82 5.00 -20.60
N TYR A 694 6.89 5.87 -21.01
CA TYR A 694 6.56 7.13 -20.31
C TYR A 694 7.76 8.08 -20.11
N ASN A 695 8.69 8.15 -21.05
CA ASN A 695 9.96 8.88 -21.02
C ASN A 695 11.07 8.23 -20.17
N PHE A 696 10.91 7.00 -19.69
CA PHE A 696 11.84 6.40 -18.72
C PHE A 696 12.74 5.31 -19.28
N SER A 697 12.54 4.89 -20.52
CA SER A 697 13.39 3.92 -21.19
C SER A 697 13.91 4.48 -22.51
N PRO A 698 14.84 5.47 -22.50
CA PRO A 698 15.42 5.99 -23.73
C PRO A 698 16.09 4.87 -24.51
N THR A 699 15.99 4.94 -25.86
CA THR A 699 16.45 3.85 -26.74
C THR A 699 17.95 3.56 -26.65
N THR A 700 18.77 4.54 -26.23
CA THR A 700 20.22 4.35 -25.96
C THR A 700 20.52 3.33 -24.86
N ARG A 701 19.52 2.91 -24.10
CA ARG A 701 19.68 1.95 -23.01
C ARG A 701 19.19 0.56 -23.33
N TRP A 702 18.50 0.42 -24.45
CA TRP A 702 18.01 -0.87 -24.86
C TRP A 702 19.17 -1.78 -25.26
N GLN A 703 19.13 -3.01 -24.77
CA GLN A 703 20.11 -4.02 -25.13
C GLN A 703 19.68 -4.72 -26.43
N ALA A 704 20.63 -5.12 -27.25
CA ALA A 704 20.30 -5.94 -28.42
C ALA A 704 19.56 -7.22 -28.01
N GLY A 705 18.40 -7.47 -28.60
CA GLY A 705 17.51 -8.58 -28.23
C GLY A 705 16.57 -8.25 -27.04
N GLU A 706 16.48 -7.02 -26.59
CA GLU A 706 15.52 -6.61 -25.57
C GLU A 706 14.12 -6.39 -26.16
N ILE A 707 13.11 -7.01 -25.56
CA ILE A 707 11.70 -6.75 -25.86
C ILE A 707 11.18 -5.71 -24.86
N VAL A 708 10.73 -4.56 -25.40
CA VAL A 708 10.19 -3.44 -24.66
C VAL A 708 8.71 -3.27 -24.98
N TRP A 709 7.86 -3.24 -23.98
CA TRP A 709 6.45 -2.87 -24.13
C TRP A 709 6.26 -1.42 -23.72
N ASP A 710 5.81 -0.62 -24.67
CA ASP A 710 5.69 0.83 -24.58
C ASP A 710 4.23 1.23 -24.67
N ARG A 711 3.64 1.64 -23.54
CA ARG A 711 2.22 1.98 -23.44
C ARG A 711 2.04 3.48 -23.66
N HIS A 712 1.23 3.86 -24.62
CA HIS A 712 0.84 5.22 -24.96
C HIS A 712 -0.61 5.47 -24.58
N GLU A 713 -0.87 6.58 -23.92
CA GLU A 713 -2.21 7.05 -23.54
C GLU A 713 -2.45 8.40 -24.23
N MET A 714 -3.60 8.57 -24.90
CA MET A 714 -3.99 9.81 -25.55
C MET A 714 -5.50 10.00 -25.45
N GLN A 715 -5.91 11.25 -25.17
CA GLN A 715 -7.33 11.60 -25.04
C GLN A 715 -7.91 11.93 -26.42
N ILE A 716 -9.05 11.33 -26.74
CA ILE A 716 -9.85 11.73 -27.90
C ILE A 716 -10.46 13.09 -27.57
N PRO A 717 -10.30 14.11 -28.40
CA PRO A 717 -10.94 15.40 -28.18
C PRO A 717 -12.46 15.27 -28.03
N ALA A 718 -13.04 16.05 -27.11
CA ALA A 718 -14.50 16.03 -26.88
C ALA A 718 -15.32 16.46 -28.11
N GLU A 719 -14.70 17.22 -29.02
CA GLU A 719 -15.25 17.66 -30.29
C GLU A 719 -15.02 16.67 -31.46
N ALA A 720 -14.36 15.54 -31.21
CA ALA A 720 -14.15 14.52 -32.23
C ALA A 720 -15.50 13.98 -32.77
N THR A 721 -15.60 13.90 -34.09
CA THR A 721 -16.81 13.39 -34.73
C THR A 721 -16.83 11.87 -34.77
N ALA A 722 -18.03 11.29 -34.73
CA ALA A 722 -18.17 9.85 -34.94
C ALA A 722 -17.66 9.46 -36.34
N GLY A 723 -16.90 8.37 -36.40
CA GLY A 723 -16.28 7.92 -37.66
C GLY A 723 -15.13 6.95 -37.47
N VAL A 724 -14.50 6.59 -38.57
CA VAL A 724 -13.32 5.71 -38.59
C VAL A 724 -12.07 6.56 -38.67
N TYR A 725 -11.14 6.30 -37.78
CA TYR A 725 -9.86 6.98 -37.64
C TYR A 725 -8.71 5.99 -37.81
N LYS A 726 -7.59 6.47 -38.34
CA LYS A 726 -6.42 5.66 -38.59
C LYS A 726 -5.40 5.82 -37.50
N LEU A 727 -4.97 4.70 -36.91
CA LEU A 727 -3.93 4.65 -35.91
C LEU A 727 -2.58 4.33 -36.57
N SER A 728 -1.54 5.10 -36.28
CA SER A 728 -0.19 4.90 -36.82
C SER A 728 0.87 5.18 -35.75
N THR A 729 2.06 4.60 -35.94
CA THR A 729 3.22 4.79 -35.06
C THR A 729 4.52 4.83 -35.86
N GLY A 730 5.56 5.29 -35.19
CA GLY A 730 6.94 5.29 -35.68
C GLY A 730 7.88 5.90 -34.66
N MET A 731 9.14 6.03 -35.04
CA MET A 731 10.16 6.66 -34.23
C MET A 731 10.85 7.81 -34.94
N TYR A 732 11.22 8.85 -34.21
CA TYR A 732 11.94 10.01 -34.75
C TYR A 732 12.97 10.55 -33.77
N LEU A 733 14.01 11.18 -34.31
CA LEU A 733 15.02 11.87 -33.56
C LEU A 733 14.59 13.33 -33.33
N LEU A 734 14.43 13.75 -32.07
CA LEU A 734 13.91 15.08 -31.72
C LEU A 734 14.78 16.20 -32.26
N GLU A 735 16.11 16.08 -32.25
CA GLU A 735 17.04 17.12 -32.65
C GLU A 735 16.94 17.47 -34.16
N THR A 736 16.58 16.52 -34.97
CA THR A 736 16.51 16.67 -36.43
C THR A 736 15.10 16.58 -36.99
N MET A 737 14.12 16.18 -36.15
CA MET A 737 12.75 15.86 -36.57
C MET A 737 12.68 14.82 -37.70
N ARG A 738 13.73 13.98 -37.82
CA ARG A 738 13.81 12.95 -38.85
C ARG A 738 13.31 11.60 -38.29
N ASN A 739 12.33 11.05 -38.95
CA ASN A 739 11.82 9.71 -38.64
C ASN A 739 12.80 8.62 -39.07
N LEU A 740 12.74 7.48 -38.38
CA LEU A 740 13.34 6.24 -38.89
C LEU A 740 12.53 5.73 -40.10
N ASP A 741 13.24 5.29 -41.12
CA ASP A 741 12.61 4.71 -42.30
C ASP A 741 12.07 3.30 -41.97
N VAL A 742 10.83 3.02 -42.35
CA VAL A 742 10.26 1.68 -42.33
C VAL A 742 10.83 0.94 -43.52
N LEU A 743 11.54 -0.15 -43.28
CA LEU A 743 12.26 -0.91 -44.29
C LEU A 743 11.45 -2.12 -44.76
N GLY A 744 11.45 -2.35 -46.08
CA GLY A 744 10.95 -3.57 -46.66
C GLY A 744 11.87 -4.78 -46.46
N GLU A 745 11.43 -5.96 -46.87
CA GLU A 745 12.23 -7.20 -46.78
C GLU A 745 13.56 -7.12 -47.58
N ASP A 746 13.59 -6.27 -48.59
CA ASP A 746 14.78 -6.00 -49.44
C ASP A 746 15.68 -4.89 -48.82
N GLY A 747 15.31 -4.34 -47.68
CA GLY A 747 16.00 -3.20 -47.03
C GLY A 747 15.71 -1.85 -47.64
N SER A 748 14.80 -1.75 -48.63
CA SER A 748 14.40 -0.46 -49.23
C SER A 748 13.44 0.31 -48.32
N PRO A 749 13.53 1.67 -48.23
CA PRO A 749 12.58 2.47 -47.49
C PRO A 749 11.17 2.39 -48.11
N GLN A 750 10.17 2.05 -47.30
CA GLN A 750 8.75 1.97 -47.70
C GLN A 750 7.90 3.11 -47.13
N GLY A 751 8.40 3.80 -46.13
CA GLY A 751 7.70 4.90 -45.48
C GLY A 751 8.40 5.34 -44.22
N VAL A 752 7.75 6.22 -43.46
CA VAL A 752 8.27 6.80 -42.20
C VAL A 752 7.34 6.56 -41.01
N SER A 753 6.27 5.81 -41.22
CA SER A 753 5.31 5.38 -40.18
C SER A 753 4.71 4.04 -40.52
N VAL A 754 4.31 3.33 -39.47
CA VAL A 754 3.64 2.02 -39.56
C VAL A 754 2.17 2.24 -39.27
N THR A 755 1.28 1.82 -40.14
CA THR A 755 -0.17 1.80 -39.89
C THR A 755 -0.48 0.60 -38.98
N LEU A 756 -1.10 0.88 -37.83
CA LEU A 756 -1.50 -0.14 -36.88
C LEU A 756 -2.89 -0.70 -37.20
N GLY A 757 -3.85 0.17 -37.47
CA GLY A 757 -5.22 -0.23 -37.76
C GLY A 757 -6.18 0.97 -37.75
N ASN A 758 -7.46 0.66 -37.75
CA ASN A 758 -8.52 1.66 -37.64
C ASN A 758 -9.18 1.62 -36.26
N ILE A 759 -9.51 2.79 -35.74
CA ILE A 759 -10.26 3.01 -34.50
C ILE A 759 -11.61 3.59 -34.87
N GLU A 760 -12.69 3.01 -34.37
CA GLU A 760 -14.06 3.53 -34.57
C GLU A 760 -14.44 4.37 -33.36
N ILE A 761 -14.83 5.63 -33.61
CA ILE A 761 -15.39 6.53 -32.58
C ILE A 761 -16.90 6.53 -32.78
N ALA A 762 -17.62 6.03 -31.77
CA ALA A 762 -19.07 5.96 -31.75
C ALA A 762 -19.69 7.37 -31.58
N PRO A 763 -20.94 7.56 -32.09
CA PRO A 763 -21.64 8.84 -31.99
C PRO A 763 -22.01 9.24 -30.55
#